data_bc313b30a0abea8de9a0bced04695ff4
#
_entry.id   bc313b30a0abea8de9a0bced04695ff4
#
_cell.length_a   1.000
_cell.length_b   1.000
_cell.length_c   1.000
_cell.angle_alpha   90.00
_cell.angle_beta   90.00
_cell.angle_gamma   90.00
#
_symmetry.space_group_name_H-M   'P 1'
#
loop_
_entity.id
_entity.type
_entity.pdbx_description
1 polymer ?
#
loop_
_entity_poly.entity_id
_entity_poly.type
_entity_poly.pdbx_seq_one_letter_code
_entity_poly.pdbx_strand_id
1 'polypeptide(L)'
;MEQYNVTGMSCAACSARVEKAVKKVPGVTSCSVSLLTNSMGVEGTASPAAIISAVQEAGYGASPKSDAAHKASDTNADLDALADHETPKLKRRLIASLGFLLVLMYFSMGHMMWGWPLPHWFDGNHIAMGLVQLILAGIVMVINQKFFISGFKGLIHGAPNMDTLVALGSMASYVWSTYALFAMTDAQLHGNDELVMHYMMEFYFESAAMILTLITVGKMLEARSKGKTTDALKSLMKLAPKTATLVRDGAEVTVSIADVQKGDIFVVRPGENIPVDGLVLEGVSAVNESALTGESIPVDKAAGDRVSAATTNQSGFLRCEATRVGEDTTLSQIIKMVSDAAATKAPIAKIADTVSGYFVPAVISIAVLTTIVWLMLGRELGYALARGISVLVISCPCALGLATPVAIMVGNGLGAKNGILFKTAASLEATGRTQIVALDKTGTITEGAPRVTDLLPAEGVSETELLTLAAALESRSEHPLAKAVLADSEAKTITPPTVTDFAALPGNGLAAKLDGVDIFGGSASFIQSKLSLPAALTQQAEQLAAEGKTPLFFGGAGRLLGVIAVADTIKADSPEAIRQLQNMGILVVMLTGDNQRTADAIGRQAGVDEVIAGVLPDGKEAVIRQLQASGKVAMVGDGINDAPALTRADTGIAIGAGTDVAIDAADVVLMNSRLSDVPAAIRLSRAALRNIHENLFWAFIYNIIGIPLAAGLFIPFGLTLNPMFGAAAMSLSSFCVVSNALRLNLFDLHSTKHDHKKASPAAVSAQPAAENNTPSDTEAPDGKMEDNPMKKTLNIEGMMCCHCEARVKKALEAVPGVSEAVASHTDGTAVVTLTEDVADDVLKNAVEAQDYKVTGIQ
;
A
#
# COMPACT_ATOMS: atom_id res chain seq x y z
N MET A 1 -9.96 -9.18 7.86
CA MET A 1 -10.71 -8.91 6.61
C MET A 1 -11.09 -10.24 5.96
N GLU A 2 -12.38 -10.55 5.80
CA GLU A 2 -12.83 -11.75 5.08
C GLU A 2 -12.70 -11.55 3.57
N GLN A 3 -12.22 -12.56 2.86
CA GLN A 3 -12.07 -12.53 1.40
C GLN A 3 -13.11 -13.39 0.68
N TYR A 4 -13.62 -12.87 -0.44
CA TYR A 4 -14.56 -13.56 -1.32
C TYR A 4 -14.08 -13.51 -2.77
N ASN A 5 -14.29 -14.58 -3.52
CA ASN A 5 -14.16 -14.59 -4.96
C ASN A 5 -15.44 -14.01 -5.58
N VAL A 6 -15.32 -13.04 -6.48
CA VAL A 6 -16.46 -12.40 -7.17
C VAL A 6 -16.37 -12.67 -8.65
N THR A 7 -17.45 -13.20 -9.23
CA THR A 7 -17.50 -13.56 -10.65
C THR A 7 -18.49 -12.69 -11.43
N GLY A 8 -18.22 -12.48 -12.72
CA GLY A 8 -19.11 -11.71 -13.62
C GLY A 8 -18.78 -10.22 -13.72
N MET A 9 -17.74 -9.73 -13.03
CA MET A 9 -17.28 -8.35 -13.18
C MET A 9 -16.45 -8.17 -14.46
N SER A 10 -16.75 -7.15 -15.25
CA SER A 10 -16.05 -6.86 -16.51
C SER A 10 -15.38 -5.47 -16.55
N CYS A 11 -15.74 -4.58 -15.63
CA CYS A 11 -15.25 -3.20 -15.62
C CYS A 11 -15.32 -2.56 -14.22
N ALA A 12 -14.72 -1.38 -14.07
CA ALA A 12 -14.69 -0.61 -12.81
C ALA A 12 -16.09 -0.26 -12.28
N ALA A 13 -17.05 0.04 -13.14
CA ALA A 13 -18.43 0.29 -12.74
C ALA A 13 -19.10 -0.95 -12.10
N CYS A 14 -18.71 -2.16 -12.54
CA CYS A 14 -19.18 -3.42 -11.95
C CYS A 14 -18.65 -3.57 -10.51
N SER A 15 -17.35 -3.33 -10.29
CA SER A 15 -16.74 -3.43 -8.96
C SER A 15 -17.32 -2.39 -7.99
N ALA A 16 -17.53 -1.15 -8.44
CA ALA A 16 -18.16 -0.10 -7.63
C ALA A 16 -19.61 -0.45 -7.23
N ARG A 17 -20.36 -1.13 -8.12
CA ARG A 17 -21.71 -1.58 -7.82
C ARG A 17 -21.76 -2.68 -6.78
N VAL A 18 -20.90 -3.70 -6.89
CA VAL A 18 -20.75 -4.77 -5.89
C VAL A 18 -20.39 -4.15 -4.54
N GLU A 19 -19.42 -3.26 -4.50
CA GLU A 19 -19.00 -2.56 -3.28
C GLU A 19 -20.14 -1.77 -2.63
N LYS A 20 -20.93 -1.05 -3.44
CA LYS A 20 -22.09 -0.29 -2.96
C LYS A 20 -23.21 -1.21 -2.44
N ALA A 21 -23.41 -2.37 -3.03
CA ALA A 21 -24.41 -3.33 -2.58
C ALA A 21 -24.02 -3.96 -1.23
N VAL A 22 -22.75 -4.39 -1.10
CA VAL A 22 -22.25 -5.03 0.12
C VAL A 22 -22.16 -4.04 1.29
N LYS A 23 -21.77 -2.78 1.06
CA LYS A 23 -21.78 -1.74 2.10
C LYS A 23 -23.15 -1.41 2.69
N LYS A 24 -24.24 -1.82 2.02
CA LYS A 24 -25.60 -1.67 2.56
C LYS A 24 -26.00 -2.80 3.50
N VAL A 25 -25.24 -3.89 3.55
CA VAL A 25 -25.52 -5.02 4.42
C VAL A 25 -25.25 -4.62 5.87
N PRO A 26 -26.22 -4.76 6.79
CA PRO A 26 -26.02 -4.47 8.20
C PRO A 26 -24.84 -5.26 8.76
N GLY A 27 -23.94 -4.58 9.49
CA GLY A 27 -22.74 -5.19 10.08
C GLY A 27 -21.50 -5.13 9.20
N VAL A 28 -21.56 -4.60 7.97
CA VAL A 28 -20.38 -4.34 7.15
C VAL A 28 -19.82 -2.96 7.49
N THR A 29 -18.59 -2.89 7.96
CA THR A 29 -17.86 -1.65 8.26
C THR A 29 -17.09 -1.16 7.05
N SER A 30 -16.42 -2.06 6.33
CA SER A 30 -15.72 -1.72 5.10
C SER A 30 -15.89 -2.82 4.04
N CYS A 31 -15.85 -2.42 2.77
CA CYS A 31 -15.83 -3.34 1.64
C CYS A 31 -14.97 -2.75 0.54
N SER A 32 -14.07 -3.56 0.00
CA SER A 32 -13.22 -3.25 -1.15
C SER A 32 -13.30 -4.37 -2.18
N VAL A 33 -13.52 -4.02 -3.44
CA VAL A 33 -13.69 -4.99 -4.53
C VAL A 33 -12.59 -4.79 -5.58
N SER A 34 -11.76 -5.78 -5.79
CA SER A 34 -10.68 -5.77 -6.79
C SER A 34 -11.13 -6.40 -8.10
N LEU A 35 -11.18 -5.61 -9.16
CA LEU A 35 -11.41 -6.10 -10.52
C LEU A 35 -10.24 -6.93 -11.04
N LEU A 36 -9.02 -6.67 -10.54
CA LEU A 36 -7.80 -7.31 -11.03
C LEU A 36 -7.71 -8.77 -10.57
N THR A 37 -7.96 -8.99 -9.28
CA THR A 37 -7.93 -10.33 -8.66
C THR A 37 -9.28 -11.03 -8.67
N ASN A 38 -10.36 -10.36 -9.14
CA ASN A 38 -11.74 -10.81 -9.03
C ASN A 38 -12.12 -11.21 -7.59
N SER A 39 -11.60 -10.47 -6.62
CA SER A 39 -11.82 -10.70 -5.19
C SER A 39 -12.46 -9.50 -4.52
N MET A 40 -13.03 -9.75 -3.36
CA MET A 40 -13.63 -8.75 -2.50
C MET A 40 -13.18 -9.00 -1.06
N GLY A 41 -12.68 -7.95 -0.42
CA GLY A 41 -12.39 -7.94 1.02
C GLY A 41 -13.52 -7.22 1.76
N VAL A 42 -14.03 -7.83 2.82
CA VAL A 42 -15.09 -7.28 3.66
C VAL A 42 -14.65 -7.29 5.11
N GLU A 43 -14.88 -6.19 5.80
CA GLU A 43 -14.69 -6.06 7.24
C GLU A 43 -16.04 -5.81 7.92
N GLY A 44 -16.24 -6.39 9.09
CA GLY A 44 -17.46 -6.24 9.85
C GLY A 44 -17.92 -7.56 10.48
N THR A 45 -19.16 -7.54 10.99
CA THR A 45 -19.81 -8.68 11.68
C THR A 45 -20.92 -9.33 10.85
N ALA A 46 -21.06 -8.94 9.57
CA ALA A 46 -22.09 -9.45 8.68
C ALA A 46 -21.85 -10.93 8.34
N SER A 47 -22.91 -11.73 8.26
CA SER A 47 -22.78 -13.15 7.91
C SER A 47 -22.36 -13.34 6.43
N PRO A 48 -21.54 -14.34 6.10
CA PRO A 48 -21.15 -14.64 4.73
C PRO A 48 -22.33 -14.84 3.78
N ALA A 49 -23.43 -15.45 4.27
CA ALA A 49 -24.64 -15.64 3.47
C ALA A 49 -25.31 -14.32 3.07
N ALA A 50 -25.36 -13.34 3.98
CA ALA A 50 -25.92 -12.01 3.69
C ALA A 50 -25.06 -11.25 2.66
N ILE A 51 -23.73 -11.35 2.78
CA ILE A 51 -22.78 -10.74 1.83
C ILE A 51 -22.95 -11.36 0.43
N ILE A 52 -23.03 -12.69 0.34
CA ILE A 52 -23.22 -13.40 -0.95
C ILE A 52 -24.56 -13.03 -1.57
N SER A 53 -25.65 -12.98 -0.79
CA SER A 53 -26.97 -12.57 -1.28
C SER A 53 -26.96 -11.17 -1.88
N ALA A 54 -26.33 -10.21 -1.19
CA ALA A 54 -26.22 -8.82 -1.68
C ALA A 54 -25.44 -8.72 -3.01
N VAL A 55 -24.40 -9.55 -3.18
CA VAL A 55 -23.65 -9.62 -4.45
C VAL A 55 -24.49 -10.24 -5.55
N GLN A 56 -25.27 -11.29 -5.25
CA GLN A 56 -26.17 -11.95 -6.21
C GLN A 56 -27.31 -11.03 -6.64
N GLU A 57 -27.90 -10.28 -5.72
CA GLU A 57 -28.93 -9.26 -6.02
C GLU A 57 -28.37 -8.12 -6.87
N ALA A 58 -27.10 -7.76 -6.70
CA ALA A 58 -26.41 -6.83 -7.58
C ALA A 58 -26.16 -7.39 -9.00
N GLY A 59 -26.40 -8.69 -9.23
CA GLY A 59 -26.30 -9.35 -10.52
C GLY A 59 -24.98 -10.07 -10.77
N TYR A 60 -24.16 -10.33 -9.73
CA TYR A 60 -22.85 -10.96 -9.79
C TYR A 60 -22.82 -12.24 -8.94
N GLY A 61 -21.83 -13.10 -9.17
CA GLY A 61 -21.61 -14.28 -8.33
C GLY A 61 -20.61 -13.98 -7.24
N ALA A 62 -20.82 -14.55 -6.03
CA ALA A 62 -19.83 -14.51 -4.95
C ALA A 62 -19.71 -15.89 -4.30
N SER A 63 -18.50 -16.24 -3.88
CA SER A 63 -18.18 -17.40 -3.03
C SER A 63 -17.14 -17.00 -2.02
N PRO A 64 -17.20 -17.50 -0.77
CA PRO A 64 -16.14 -17.28 0.21
C PRO A 64 -14.83 -17.79 -0.40
N LYS A 65 -13.76 -17.07 -0.22
CA LYS A 65 -12.42 -17.61 -0.41
C LYS A 65 -12.19 -18.38 0.88
N SER A 66 -12.52 -19.69 0.86
CA SER A 66 -12.46 -20.52 2.07
C SER A 66 -11.08 -20.42 2.66
N ASP A 67 -11.01 -20.07 3.94
CA ASP A 67 -9.88 -20.41 4.78
C ASP A 67 -9.81 -21.93 4.73
N ALA A 68 -8.97 -22.45 3.86
CA ALA A 68 -8.65 -23.87 3.78
C ALA A 68 -7.75 -24.25 4.98
N ALA A 69 -8.17 -23.81 6.18
CA ALA A 69 -7.51 -24.06 7.46
C ALA A 69 -7.58 -25.53 7.90
N HIS A 70 -8.11 -26.44 7.08
CA HIS A 70 -8.19 -27.85 7.44
C HIS A 70 -7.80 -28.85 6.34
N LYS A 71 -7.19 -28.40 5.24
CA LYS A 71 -6.47 -29.31 4.31
C LYS A 71 -5.22 -28.62 3.78
N ALA A 72 -4.17 -28.68 4.56
CA ALA A 72 -2.81 -28.38 4.16
C ALA A 72 -2.38 -29.34 3.05
N SER A 73 -2.72 -29.04 1.79
CA SER A 73 -2.13 -29.73 0.64
C SER A 73 -2.28 -29.05 -0.71
N ASP A 74 -2.78 -27.80 -0.82
CA ASP A 74 -2.99 -27.25 -2.17
C ASP A 74 -2.40 -25.85 -2.40
N THR A 75 -1.09 -25.68 -2.19
CA THR A 75 -0.30 -24.63 -2.84
C THR A 75 -0.51 -24.65 -4.37
N ASN A 76 -0.89 -25.79 -4.93
CA ASN A 76 -1.25 -25.94 -6.33
C ASN A 76 -2.62 -25.33 -6.64
N ALA A 77 -3.60 -25.36 -5.72
CA ALA A 77 -4.92 -24.75 -5.91
C ALA A 77 -4.84 -23.23 -5.93
N ASP A 78 -4.03 -22.62 -5.05
CA ASP A 78 -3.82 -21.18 -5.01
C ASP A 78 -3.01 -20.67 -6.21
N LEU A 79 -1.99 -21.43 -6.65
CA LEU A 79 -1.26 -21.17 -7.89
C LEU A 79 -2.18 -21.28 -9.12
N ASP A 80 -3.11 -22.26 -9.12
CA ASP A 80 -4.08 -22.44 -10.19
C ASP A 80 -5.15 -21.35 -10.19
N ALA A 81 -5.56 -20.87 -9.01
CA ALA A 81 -6.46 -19.72 -8.87
C ALA A 81 -5.86 -18.40 -9.42
N LEU A 82 -4.54 -18.25 -9.36
CA LEU A 82 -3.80 -17.14 -9.95
C LEU A 82 -3.40 -17.42 -11.42
N ALA A 83 -3.64 -18.62 -11.94
CA ALA A 83 -3.33 -18.95 -13.33
C ALA A 83 -4.24 -18.18 -14.30
N ASP A 84 -3.68 -17.83 -15.45
CA ASP A 84 -4.43 -17.12 -16.50
C ASP A 84 -5.30 -18.08 -17.31
N HIS A 85 -6.51 -18.33 -16.81
CA HIS A 85 -7.52 -19.15 -17.50
C HIS A 85 -8.35 -18.36 -18.53
N GLU A 86 -8.29 -17.04 -18.53
CA GLU A 86 -9.07 -16.17 -19.41
C GLU A 86 -8.40 -15.96 -20.78
N THR A 87 -7.09 -15.75 -20.82
CA THR A 87 -6.36 -15.52 -22.08
C THR A 87 -6.53 -16.66 -23.09
N PRO A 88 -6.45 -17.96 -22.74
CA PRO A 88 -6.66 -19.05 -23.70
C PRO A 88 -8.08 -19.05 -24.31
N LYS A 89 -9.11 -18.75 -23.48
CA LYS A 89 -10.51 -18.67 -23.94
C LYS A 89 -10.72 -17.49 -24.89
N LEU A 90 -10.19 -16.31 -24.52
CA LEU A 90 -10.25 -15.11 -25.36
C LEU A 90 -9.47 -15.28 -26.66
N LYS A 91 -8.31 -15.95 -26.63
CA LYS A 91 -7.51 -16.25 -27.82
C LYS A 91 -8.27 -17.13 -28.81
N ARG A 92 -8.96 -18.19 -28.34
CA ARG A 92 -9.78 -19.05 -29.20
C ARG A 92 -10.94 -18.28 -29.83
N ARG A 93 -11.65 -17.45 -29.04
CA ARG A 93 -12.73 -16.58 -29.53
C ARG A 93 -12.22 -15.58 -30.56
N LEU A 94 -11.09 -14.96 -30.30
CA LEU A 94 -10.44 -14.00 -31.22
C LEU A 94 -10.08 -14.64 -32.54
N ILE A 95 -9.43 -15.81 -32.54
CA ILE A 95 -9.05 -16.52 -33.75
C ILE A 95 -10.30 -16.87 -34.58
N ALA A 96 -11.35 -17.37 -33.93
CA ALA A 96 -12.62 -17.67 -34.61
C ALA A 96 -13.26 -16.40 -35.20
N SER A 97 -13.37 -15.32 -34.40
CA SER A 97 -13.92 -14.04 -34.88
C SER A 97 -13.11 -13.46 -36.02
N LEU A 98 -11.78 -13.51 -35.94
CA LEU A 98 -10.89 -12.98 -36.97
C LEU A 98 -11.03 -13.75 -38.29
N GLY A 99 -11.19 -15.08 -38.24
CA GLY A 99 -11.39 -15.89 -39.41
C GLY A 99 -12.66 -15.49 -40.19
N PHE A 100 -13.80 -15.37 -39.49
CA PHE A 100 -15.05 -14.91 -40.13
C PHE A 100 -14.99 -13.44 -40.53
N LEU A 101 -14.35 -12.59 -39.76
CA LEU A 101 -14.17 -11.18 -40.08
C LEU A 101 -13.33 -10.97 -41.34
N LEU A 102 -12.25 -11.72 -41.57
CA LEU A 102 -11.43 -11.63 -42.77
C LEU A 102 -12.24 -12.00 -44.03
N VAL A 103 -13.06 -13.05 -43.92
CA VAL A 103 -13.99 -13.41 -45.03
C VAL A 103 -15.02 -12.30 -45.26
N LEU A 104 -15.59 -11.73 -44.17
CA LEU A 104 -16.54 -10.61 -44.28
C LEU A 104 -15.90 -9.41 -44.96
N MET A 105 -14.67 -9.03 -44.56
CA MET A 105 -13.91 -7.92 -45.16
C MET A 105 -13.54 -8.16 -46.63
N TYR A 106 -13.34 -9.41 -47.01
CA TYR A 106 -13.13 -9.78 -48.40
C TYR A 106 -14.36 -9.40 -49.26
N PHE A 107 -15.57 -9.71 -48.75
CA PHE A 107 -16.82 -9.36 -49.46
C PHE A 107 -17.13 -7.87 -49.41
N SER A 108 -17.00 -7.22 -48.27
CA SER A 108 -17.40 -5.81 -48.05
C SER A 108 -16.40 -4.85 -48.69
N MET A 109 -15.12 -4.92 -48.30
CA MET A 109 -14.10 -3.98 -48.79
C MET A 109 -13.33 -4.52 -49.98
N GLY A 110 -12.92 -5.80 -49.94
CA GLY A 110 -12.06 -6.40 -50.95
C GLY A 110 -12.69 -6.35 -52.34
N HIS A 111 -13.90 -6.80 -52.46
CA HIS A 111 -14.61 -6.78 -53.75
C HIS A 111 -15.10 -5.36 -54.12
N MET A 112 -15.78 -4.67 -53.20
CA MET A 112 -16.40 -3.38 -53.50
C MET A 112 -15.39 -2.24 -53.72
N MET A 113 -14.28 -2.17 -52.97
CA MET A 113 -13.29 -1.11 -53.10
C MET A 113 -12.14 -1.45 -54.03
N TRP A 114 -11.70 -2.70 -54.05
CA TRP A 114 -10.47 -3.14 -54.75
C TRP A 114 -10.77 -4.12 -55.89
N GLY A 115 -12.05 -4.48 -56.15
CA GLY A 115 -12.43 -5.32 -57.26
C GLY A 115 -11.90 -6.77 -57.14
N TRP A 116 -11.73 -7.29 -55.93
CA TRP A 116 -11.23 -8.66 -55.77
C TRP A 116 -12.23 -9.66 -56.33
N PRO A 117 -11.75 -10.76 -56.98
CA PRO A 117 -12.62 -11.67 -57.70
C PRO A 117 -13.58 -12.43 -56.77
N LEU A 118 -14.84 -12.48 -57.14
CA LEU A 118 -15.87 -13.29 -56.48
C LEU A 118 -16.40 -14.33 -57.51
N PRO A 119 -17.06 -15.43 -57.05
CA PRO A 119 -17.74 -16.35 -57.92
C PRO A 119 -18.81 -15.63 -58.77
N HIS A 120 -18.97 -15.98 -60.01
CA HIS A 120 -19.78 -15.32 -61.02
C HIS A 120 -21.27 -15.04 -60.63
N TRP A 121 -21.83 -15.82 -59.69
CA TRP A 121 -23.20 -15.68 -59.17
C TRP A 121 -23.35 -14.46 -58.24
N PHE A 122 -22.27 -13.78 -57.85
CA PHE A 122 -22.29 -12.51 -57.13
C PHE A 122 -22.25 -11.29 -58.04
N ASP A 123 -21.92 -11.50 -59.35
CA ASP A 123 -21.82 -10.38 -60.31
C ASP A 123 -23.16 -9.68 -60.46
N GLY A 124 -23.28 -8.43 -60.03
CA GLY A 124 -24.52 -7.67 -60.01
C GLY A 124 -25.60 -8.13 -58.99
N ASN A 125 -25.30 -9.15 -58.19
CA ASN A 125 -26.25 -9.66 -57.18
C ASN A 125 -25.94 -9.08 -55.80
N HIS A 126 -26.34 -7.82 -55.58
CA HIS A 126 -26.10 -7.07 -54.36
C HIS A 126 -26.82 -7.64 -53.14
N ILE A 127 -27.97 -8.31 -53.34
CA ILE A 127 -28.74 -8.99 -52.27
C ILE A 127 -27.96 -10.19 -51.75
N ALA A 128 -27.37 -11.02 -52.60
CA ALA A 128 -26.57 -12.16 -52.19
C ALA A 128 -25.34 -11.73 -51.38
N MET A 129 -24.70 -10.61 -51.79
CA MET A 129 -23.61 -10.00 -51.05
C MET A 129 -24.02 -9.53 -49.66
N GLY A 130 -25.19 -8.87 -49.55
CA GLY A 130 -25.73 -8.42 -48.26
C GLY A 130 -26.10 -9.60 -47.35
N LEU A 131 -26.68 -10.68 -47.89
CA LEU A 131 -26.97 -11.91 -47.13
C LEU A 131 -25.74 -12.60 -46.57
N VAL A 132 -24.65 -12.70 -47.35
CA VAL A 132 -23.39 -13.24 -46.85
C VAL A 132 -22.83 -12.40 -45.71
N GLN A 133 -22.88 -11.08 -45.85
CA GLN A 133 -22.42 -10.17 -44.80
C GLN A 133 -23.30 -10.29 -43.53
N LEU A 134 -24.61 -10.37 -43.66
CA LEU A 134 -25.57 -10.63 -42.57
C LEU A 134 -25.22 -11.89 -41.79
N ILE A 135 -25.00 -13.02 -42.49
CA ILE A 135 -24.71 -14.32 -41.88
C ILE A 135 -23.34 -14.27 -41.16
N LEU A 136 -22.29 -13.77 -41.81
CA LEU A 136 -20.96 -13.73 -41.26
C LEU A 136 -20.89 -12.80 -40.04
N ALA A 137 -21.49 -11.62 -40.11
CA ALA A 137 -21.59 -10.73 -38.96
C ALA A 137 -22.39 -11.37 -37.81
N GLY A 138 -23.50 -12.05 -38.11
CA GLY A 138 -24.31 -12.78 -37.12
C GLY A 138 -23.49 -13.88 -36.41
N ILE A 139 -22.67 -14.63 -37.16
CA ILE A 139 -21.76 -15.64 -36.55
C ILE A 139 -20.77 -14.98 -35.58
N VAL A 140 -20.14 -13.86 -35.97
CA VAL A 140 -19.22 -13.12 -35.07
C VAL A 140 -19.95 -12.62 -33.83
N MET A 141 -21.20 -12.16 -33.93
CA MET A 141 -22.02 -11.74 -32.80
C MET A 141 -22.31 -12.92 -31.86
N VAL A 142 -22.64 -14.10 -32.39
CA VAL A 142 -22.86 -15.32 -31.59
C VAL A 142 -21.58 -15.78 -30.88
N ILE A 143 -20.43 -15.78 -31.55
CA ILE A 143 -19.12 -16.07 -30.92
C ILE A 143 -18.89 -15.13 -29.73
N ASN A 144 -19.32 -13.89 -29.85
CA ASN A 144 -19.13 -12.84 -28.86
C ASN A 144 -20.38 -12.53 -28.01
N GLN A 145 -21.34 -13.44 -27.90
CA GLN A 145 -22.62 -13.28 -27.21
C GLN A 145 -22.48 -12.79 -25.74
N LYS A 146 -21.38 -13.05 -25.08
CA LYS A 146 -21.13 -12.59 -23.70
C LYS A 146 -21.27 -11.08 -23.55
N PHE A 147 -20.84 -10.29 -24.55
CA PHE A 147 -20.99 -8.82 -24.52
C PHE A 147 -22.46 -8.41 -24.51
N PHE A 148 -23.29 -9.09 -25.26
CA PHE A 148 -24.75 -8.79 -25.32
C PHE A 148 -25.43 -9.21 -24.03
N ILE A 149 -25.15 -10.42 -23.52
CA ILE A 149 -25.74 -10.91 -22.25
C ILE A 149 -25.38 -9.98 -21.08
N SER A 150 -24.09 -9.64 -20.93
CA SER A 150 -23.61 -8.76 -19.87
C SER A 150 -24.14 -7.33 -20.05
N GLY A 151 -24.08 -6.80 -21.27
CA GLY A 151 -24.47 -5.44 -21.59
C GLY A 151 -25.97 -5.17 -21.38
N PHE A 152 -26.85 -6.03 -21.89
CA PHE A 152 -28.30 -5.90 -21.71
C PHE A 152 -28.73 -6.19 -20.27
N LYS A 153 -28.11 -7.17 -19.61
CA LYS A 153 -28.36 -7.40 -18.18
C LYS A 153 -28.03 -6.15 -17.36
N GLY A 154 -26.89 -5.50 -17.65
CA GLY A 154 -26.52 -4.22 -17.01
C GLY A 154 -27.54 -3.11 -17.26
N LEU A 155 -28.02 -2.98 -18.50
CA LEU A 155 -28.98 -1.96 -18.89
C LEU A 155 -30.35 -2.16 -18.19
N ILE A 156 -30.88 -3.39 -18.17
CA ILE A 156 -32.16 -3.74 -17.52
C ILE A 156 -32.12 -3.46 -16.01
N HIS A 157 -30.99 -3.68 -15.35
CA HIS A 157 -30.82 -3.43 -13.92
C HIS A 157 -30.41 -1.97 -13.61
N GLY A 158 -30.51 -1.04 -14.56
CA GLY A 158 -30.18 0.38 -14.36
C GLY A 158 -28.72 0.66 -14.06
N ALA A 159 -27.83 -0.25 -14.49
CA ALA A 159 -26.39 -0.12 -14.32
C ALA A 159 -25.65 -0.44 -15.62
N PRO A 160 -25.78 0.42 -16.64
CA PRO A 160 -25.08 0.21 -17.89
C PRO A 160 -23.58 0.18 -17.64
N ASN A 161 -22.93 -0.78 -18.29
CA ASN A 161 -21.49 -1.03 -18.19
C ASN A 161 -20.80 -0.90 -19.55
N MET A 162 -19.51 -1.18 -19.61
CA MET A 162 -18.76 -1.16 -20.86
C MET A 162 -19.35 -2.08 -21.92
N ASP A 163 -19.78 -3.32 -21.53
CA ASP A 163 -20.35 -4.28 -22.45
C ASP A 163 -21.70 -3.77 -23.03
N THR A 164 -22.40 -2.88 -22.29
CA THR A 164 -23.61 -2.19 -22.78
C THR A 164 -23.31 -1.30 -23.98
N LEU A 165 -22.22 -0.51 -23.94
CA LEU A 165 -21.83 0.37 -25.06
C LEU A 165 -21.49 -0.43 -26.31
N VAL A 166 -20.73 -1.52 -26.13
CA VAL A 166 -20.37 -2.45 -27.21
C VAL A 166 -21.58 -3.14 -27.78
N ALA A 167 -22.47 -3.65 -26.93
CA ALA A 167 -23.69 -4.34 -27.34
C ALA A 167 -24.62 -3.40 -28.12
N LEU A 168 -24.85 -2.18 -27.61
CA LEU A 168 -25.68 -1.19 -28.28
C LEU A 168 -25.10 -0.78 -29.64
N GLY A 169 -23.79 -0.47 -29.72
CA GLY A 169 -23.14 -0.07 -30.95
C GLY A 169 -23.14 -1.17 -32.01
N SER A 170 -22.78 -2.41 -31.64
CA SER A 170 -22.78 -3.55 -32.56
C SER A 170 -24.20 -3.95 -33.00
N MET A 171 -25.17 -3.96 -32.04
CA MET A 171 -26.54 -4.30 -32.34
C MET A 171 -27.19 -3.26 -33.25
N ALA A 172 -26.99 -1.96 -32.97
CA ALA A 172 -27.53 -0.89 -33.83
C ALA A 172 -26.97 -0.98 -35.25
N SER A 173 -25.68 -1.24 -35.44
CA SER A 173 -25.06 -1.46 -36.73
C SER A 173 -25.70 -2.64 -37.48
N TYR A 174 -25.88 -3.78 -36.78
CA TYR A 174 -26.45 -4.99 -37.37
C TYR A 174 -27.95 -4.81 -37.74
N VAL A 175 -28.75 -4.23 -36.84
CA VAL A 175 -30.17 -3.99 -37.05
C VAL A 175 -30.40 -3.02 -38.21
N TRP A 176 -29.64 -1.90 -38.23
CA TRP A 176 -29.72 -0.93 -39.32
C TRP A 176 -29.39 -1.56 -40.68
N SER A 177 -28.28 -2.31 -40.75
CA SER A 177 -27.85 -2.98 -41.99
C SER A 177 -28.86 -4.04 -42.46
N THR A 178 -29.49 -4.71 -41.49
CA THR A 178 -30.61 -5.65 -41.81
C THR A 178 -31.79 -4.92 -42.41
N TYR A 179 -32.19 -3.77 -41.83
CA TYR A 179 -33.23 -2.92 -42.40
C TYR A 179 -32.86 -2.44 -43.84
N ALA A 180 -31.64 -1.94 -44.03
CA ALA A 180 -31.12 -1.50 -45.32
C ALA A 180 -31.16 -2.63 -46.37
N LEU A 181 -30.80 -3.87 -45.95
CA LEU A 181 -30.90 -5.05 -46.82
C LEU A 181 -32.33 -5.34 -47.26
N PHE A 182 -33.31 -5.27 -46.34
CA PHE A 182 -34.71 -5.45 -46.70
C PHE A 182 -35.22 -4.33 -47.61
N ALA A 183 -34.86 -3.08 -47.31
CA ALA A 183 -35.24 -1.93 -48.16
C ALA A 183 -34.58 -2.02 -49.56
N MET A 184 -33.37 -2.54 -49.64
CA MET A 184 -32.67 -2.81 -50.91
C MET A 184 -33.41 -3.89 -51.73
N THR A 185 -33.99 -4.94 -51.09
CA THR A 185 -34.79 -5.93 -51.82
C THR A 185 -36.02 -5.32 -52.46
N ASP A 186 -36.70 -4.40 -51.76
CA ASP A 186 -37.84 -3.64 -52.30
C ASP A 186 -37.44 -2.73 -53.46
N ALA A 187 -36.33 -1.98 -53.32
CA ALA A 187 -35.80 -1.13 -54.39
C ALA A 187 -35.43 -1.93 -55.63
N GLN A 188 -34.83 -3.12 -55.46
CA GLN A 188 -34.50 -3.99 -56.59
C GLN A 188 -35.75 -4.56 -57.28
N LEU A 189 -36.83 -4.91 -56.55
CA LEU A 189 -38.08 -5.38 -57.11
C LEU A 189 -38.74 -4.29 -58.00
N HIS A 190 -38.54 -3.00 -57.63
CA HIS A 190 -39.05 -1.86 -58.38
C HIS A 190 -38.10 -1.35 -59.47
N GLY A 191 -36.93 -1.99 -59.69
CA GLY A 191 -35.96 -1.63 -60.70
C GLY A 191 -35.25 -0.29 -60.48
N ASN A 192 -35.12 0.14 -59.24
CA ASN A 192 -34.42 1.36 -58.87
C ASN A 192 -32.98 1.10 -58.45
N ASP A 193 -32.08 0.99 -59.42
CA ASP A 193 -30.66 0.65 -59.22
C ASP A 193 -29.92 1.74 -58.41
N GLU A 194 -30.32 3.00 -58.51
CA GLU A 194 -29.73 4.08 -57.72
C GLU A 194 -30.01 3.88 -56.22
N LEU A 195 -31.24 3.54 -55.85
CA LEU A 195 -31.64 3.29 -54.48
C LEU A 195 -31.03 1.99 -53.94
N VAL A 196 -30.87 0.94 -54.78
CA VAL A 196 -30.17 -0.29 -54.43
C VAL A 196 -28.71 0.03 -54.06
N MET A 197 -28.03 0.84 -54.88
CA MET A 197 -26.64 1.22 -54.61
C MET A 197 -26.55 2.09 -53.33
N HIS A 198 -27.49 2.98 -53.11
CA HIS A 198 -27.61 3.80 -51.91
C HIS A 198 -27.68 2.93 -50.63
N TYR A 199 -28.63 1.97 -50.56
CA TYR A 199 -28.73 1.07 -49.40
C TYR A 199 -27.53 0.16 -49.23
N MET A 200 -26.87 -0.25 -50.29
CA MET A 200 -25.65 -1.04 -50.25
C MET A 200 -24.53 -0.29 -49.60
N MET A 201 -24.40 1.03 -49.79
CA MET A 201 -23.40 1.90 -49.14
C MET A 201 -23.72 2.13 -47.66
N GLU A 202 -24.93 1.86 -47.21
CA GLU A 202 -25.34 1.97 -45.81
C GLU A 202 -25.20 0.67 -44.97
N PHE A 203 -24.55 -0.34 -45.52
CA PHE A 203 -24.25 -1.54 -44.74
C PHE A 203 -23.11 -1.30 -43.73
N TYR A 204 -23.42 -1.60 -42.48
CA TYR A 204 -22.45 -1.55 -41.32
C TYR A 204 -22.27 -2.94 -40.71
N PHE A 205 -22.52 -4.07 -41.42
CA PHE A 205 -22.31 -5.43 -40.96
C PHE A 205 -20.83 -5.67 -40.54
N GLU A 206 -19.89 -5.15 -41.35
CA GLU A 206 -18.47 -5.20 -41.06
C GLU A 206 -18.12 -4.43 -39.79
N SER A 207 -18.74 -3.25 -39.58
CA SER A 207 -18.53 -2.46 -38.36
C SER A 207 -19.01 -3.20 -37.13
N ALA A 208 -20.19 -3.87 -37.19
CA ALA A 208 -20.71 -4.69 -36.11
C ALA A 208 -19.74 -5.81 -35.71
N ALA A 209 -19.19 -6.54 -36.68
CA ALA A 209 -18.25 -7.64 -36.47
C ALA A 209 -16.86 -7.14 -36.02
N MET A 210 -16.38 -6.02 -36.63
CA MET A 210 -15.08 -5.43 -36.32
C MET A 210 -15.01 -4.89 -34.90
N ILE A 211 -16.06 -4.17 -34.44
CA ILE A 211 -16.18 -3.66 -33.07
C ILE A 211 -15.96 -4.81 -32.06
N LEU A 212 -16.70 -5.91 -32.21
CA LEU A 212 -16.60 -7.08 -31.32
C LEU A 212 -15.23 -7.74 -31.35
N THR A 213 -14.64 -7.86 -32.56
CA THR A 213 -13.33 -8.48 -32.75
C THR A 213 -12.21 -7.63 -32.13
N LEU A 214 -12.19 -6.32 -32.40
CA LEU A 214 -11.18 -5.40 -31.86
C LEU A 214 -11.28 -5.28 -30.34
N ILE A 215 -12.48 -5.24 -29.79
CA ILE A 215 -12.65 -5.22 -28.33
C ILE A 215 -12.22 -6.56 -27.72
N THR A 216 -12.40 -7.68 -28.41
CA THR A 216 -11.88 -8.97 -27.96
C THR A 216 -10.34 -8.99 -27.99
N VAL A 217 -9.68 -8.32 -28.96
CA VAL A 217 -8.22 -8.08 -28.92
C VAL A 217 -7.84 -7.30 -27.66
N GLY A 218 -8.50 -6.18 -27.40
CA GLY A 218 -8.26 -5.37 -26.20
C GLY A 218 -8.41 -6.17 -24.92
N LYS A 219 -9.48 -6.95 -24.79
CA LYS A 219 -9.72 -7.85 -23.64
C LYS A 219 -8.68 -8.96 -23.51
N MET A 220 -8.19 -9.51 -24.59
CA MET A 220 -7.13 -10.52 -24.57
C MET A 220 -5.79 -9.92 -24.09
N LEU A 221 -5.43 -8.72 -24.60
CA LEU A 221 -4.25 -8.00 -24.15
C LEU A 221 -4.36 -7.62 -22.66
N GLU A 222 -5.54 -7.19 -22.22
CA GLU A 222 -5.84 -6.93 -20.81
C GLU A 222 -5.64 -8.17 -19.95
N ALA A 223 -6.25 -9.31 -20.31
CA ALA A 223 -6.12 -10.56 -19.55
C ALA A 223 -4.67 -11.04 -19.47
N ARG A 224 -3.94 -11.00 -20.60
CA ARG A 224 -2.51 -11.38 -20.64
C ARG A 224 -1.66 -10.47 -19.74
N SER A 225 -1.99 -9.20 -19.68
CA SER A 225 -1.25 -8.22 -18.89
C SER A 225 -1.55 -8.37 -17.40
N LYS A 226 -2.81 -8.64 -17.03
CA LYS A 226 -3.20 -9.03 -15.67
C LYS A 226 -2.42 -10.26 -15.20
N GLY A 227 -2.26 -11.28 -16.06
CA GLY A 227 -1.45 -12.45 -15.76
C GLY A 227 0.01 -12.13 -15.43
N LYS A 228 0.63 -11.17 -16.15
CA LYS A 228 2.00 -10.71 -15.87
C LYS A 228 2.13 -9.91 -14.58
N THR A 229 1.11 -9.17 -14.17
CA THR A 229 1.16 -8.40 -12.91
C THR A 229 1.09 -9.29 -11.67
N THR A 230 0.52 -10.50 -11.78
CA THR A 230 0.49 -11.49 -10.70
C THR A 230 1.77 -12.35 -10.62
N ASP A 231 2.70 -12.22 -11.57
CA ASP A 231 3.90 -13.06 -11.63
C ASP A 231 4.83 -12.88 -10.43
N ALA A 232 4.89 -11.68 -9.84
CA ALA A 232 5.67 -11.44 -8.62
C ALA A 232 5.15 -12.28 -7.45
N LEU A 233 3.82 -12.30 -7.24
CA LEU A 233 3.18 -13.11 -6.20
C LEU A 233 3.38 -14.61 -6.46
N LYS A 234 3.21 -15.04 -7.71
CA LYS A 234 3.48 -16.45 -8.11
C LYS A 234 4.94 -16.84 -7.88
N SER A 235 5.88 -15.93 -8.11
CA SER A 235 7.30 -16.18 -7.86
C SER A 235 7.58 -16.42 -6.39
N LEU A 236 7.00 -15.62 -5.50
CA LEU A 236 7.10 -15.81 -4.04
C LEU A 236 6.50 -17.14 -3.61
N MET A 237 5.29 -17.48 -4.09
CA MET A 237 4.63 -18.76 -3.77
C MET A 237 5.41 -19.97 -4.25
N LYS A 238 6.15 -19.88 -5.35
CA LYS A 238 6.99 -20.96 -5.87
C LYS A 238 8.25 -21.22 -5.04
N LEU A 239 8.65 -20.28 -4.18
CA LEU A 239 9.80 -20.45 -3.30
C LEU A 239 9.49 -21.39 -2.12
N ALA A 240 8.21 -21.56 -1.76
CA ALA A 240 7.79 -22.43 -0.67
C ALA A 240 8.19 -23.88 -0.95
N PRO A 241 9.01 -24.50 -0.10
CA PRO A 241 9.32 -25.92 -0.20
C PRO A 241 8.06 -26.78 -0.04
N LYS A 242 8.05 -27.97 -0.63
CA LYS A 242 6.91 -28.90 -0.52
C LYS A 242 7.10 -29.96 0.56
N THR A 243 8.34 -30.23 0.93
CA THR A 243 8.73 -31.25 1.88
C THR A 243 9.75 -30.71 2.86
N ALA A 244 9.82 -31.32 4.03
CA ALA A 244 10.82 -31.07 5.07
C ALA A 244 11.42 -32.41 5.51
N THR A 245 12.71 -32.43 5.86
CA THR A 245 13.39 -33.58 6.45
C THR A 245 13.44 -33.39 7.98
N LEU A 246 12.60 -34.13 8.70
CA LEU A 246 12.52 -34.10 10.15
C LEU A 246 13.40 -35.19 10.78
N VAL A 247 13.88 -34.92 11.99
CA VAL A 247 14.54 -35.90 12.85
C VAL A 247 13.53 -36.42 13.87
N ARG A 248 13.05 -37.65 13.69
CA ARG A 248 12.14 -38.33 14.60
C ARG A 248 12.79 -39.62 15.09
N ASP A 249 12.83 -39.83 16.39
CA ASP A 249 13.46 -41.02 17.02
C ASP A 249 14.89 -41.29 16.55
N GLY A 250 15.67 -40.24 16.26
CA GLY A 250 17.05 -40.33 15.78
C GLY A 250 17.21 -40.70 14.31
N ALA A 251 16.09 -40.87 13.56
CA ALA A 251 16.09 -41.12 12.12
C ALA A 251 15.57 -39.90 11.33
N GLU A 252 16.14 -39.67 10.15
CA GLU A 252 15.67 -38.63 9.23
C GLU A 252 14.48 -39.17 8.41
N VAL A 253 13.37 -38.46 8.46
CA VAL A 253 12.15 -38.79 7.73
C VAL A 253 11.71 -37.56 6.91
N THR A 254 11.53 -37.75 5.61
CA THR A 254 10.97 -36.70 4.74
C THR A 254 9.45 -36.71 4.83
N VAL A 255 8.89 -35.58 5.24
CA VAL A 255 7.44 -35.38 5.40
C VAL A 255 6.94 -34.25 4.51
N SER A 256 5.63 -34.17 4.32
CA SER A 256 5.04 -32.98 3.71
C SER A 256 5.22 -31.77 4.66
N ILE A 257 5.41 -30.57 4.08
CA ILE A 257 5.53 -29.35 4.91
C ILE A 257 4.28 -29.11 5.79
N ALA A 258 3.14 -29.60 5.37
CA ALA A 258 1.88 -29.53 6.10
C ALA A 258 1.87 -30.37 7.38
N ASP A 259 2.73 -31.36 7.48
CA ASP A 259 2.82 -32.26 8.64
C ASP A 259 3.89 -31.83 9.65
N VAL A 260 4.58 -30.70 9.39
CA VAL A 260 5.58 -30.12 10.30
C VAL A 260 4.86 -29.35 11.40
N GLN A 261 5.25 -29.63 12.65
CA GLN A 261 4.70 -28.97 13.84
C GLN A 261 5.75 -28.06 14.51
N LYS A 262 5.27 -27.07 15.26
CA LYS A 262 6.14 -26.23 16.07
C LYS A 262 6.88 -27.10 17.11
N GLY A 263 8.21 -26.94 17.20
CA GLY A 263 9.09 -27.75 18.03
C GLY A 263 9.68 -28.98 17.33
N ASP A 264 9.24 -29.32 16.11
CA ASP A 264 9.90 -30.38 15.31
C ASP A 264 11.32 -29.98 14.98
N ILE A 265 12.24 -30.97 15.02
CA ILE A 265 13.62 -30.76 14.60
C ILE A 265 13.75 -31.13 13.14
N PHE A 266 14.23 -30.19 12.33
CA PHE A 266 14.48 -30.41 10.91
C PHE A 266 15.96 -30.18 10.53
N VAL A 267 16.39 -30.80 9.47
CA VAL A 267 17.73 -30.66 8.92
C VAL A 267 17.71 -30.07 7.52
N VAL A 268 18.72 -29.24 7.23
CA VAL A 268 18.87 -28.58 5.94
C VAL A 268 20.30 -28.76 5.45
N ARG A 269 20.46 -29.40 4.31
CA ARG A 269 21.74 -29.66 3.67
C ARG A 269 22.15 -28.52 2.74
N PRO A 270 23.42 -28.40 2.37
CA PRO A 270 23.85 -27.44 1.36
C PRO A 270 23.04 -27.55 0.06
N GLY A 271 22.57 -26.44 -0.45
CA GLY A 271 21.71 -26.35 -1.64
C GLY A 271 20.22 -26.58 -1.41
N GLU A 272 19.79 -26.95 -0.21
CA GLU A 272 18.37 -27.11 0.13
C GLU A 272 17.76 -25.80 0.62
N ASN A 273 16.47 -25.65 0.36
CA ASN A 273 15.69 -24.55 0.92
C ASN A 273 15.22 -24.88 2.34
N ILE A 274 15.24 -23.90 3.22
CA ILE A 274 14.75 -23.99 4.58
C ILE A 274 13.22 -24.17 4.54
N PRO A 275 12.67 -25.24 5.15
CA PRO A 275 11.27 -25.61 4.97
C PRO A 275 10.30 -24.70 5.77
N VAL A 276 10.64 -24.35 7.00
CA VAL A 276 9.83 -23.55 7.92
C VAL A 276 10.74 -22.59 8.69
N ASP A 277 10.17 -21.58 9.34
CA ASP A 277 10.97 -20.70 10.20
C ASP A 277 11.47 -21.48 11.43
N GLY A 278 12.73 -21.29 11.76
CA GLY A 278 13.36 -22.05 12.83
C GLY A 278 14.48 -21.31 13.56
N LEU A 279 14.94 -21.95 14.62
CA LEU A 279 16.13 -21.58 15.37
C LEU A 279 17.23 -22.61 15.13
N VAL A 280 18.42 -22.19 14.77
CA VAL A 280 19.55 -23.11 14.58
C VAL A 280 19.97 -23.68 15.93
N LEU A 281 19.93 -25.00 16.07
CA LEU A 281 20.40 -25.72 17.26
C LEU A 281 21.87 -26.12 17.11
N GLU A 282 22.27 -26.53 15.88
CA GLU A 282 23.60 -27.05 15.60
C GLU A 282 23.99 -26.76 14.15
N GLY A 283 25.25 -26.46 13.92
CA GLY A 283 25.82 -26.18 12.60
C GLY A 283 26.15 -24.71 12.39
N VAL A 284 26.96 -24.45 11.37
CA VAL A 284 27.33 -23.12 10.86
C VAL A 284 27.22 -23.14 9.35
N SER A 285 26.53 -22.18 8.77
CA SER A 285 26.37 -22.07 7.31
C SER A 285 26.09 -20.65 6.86
N ALA A 286 26.45 -20.35 5.61
CA ALA A 286 25.99 -19.18 4.91
C ALA A 286 24.60 -19.45 4.29
N VAL A 287 23.61 -18.64 4.62
CA VAL A 287 22.22 -18.74 4.14
C VAL A 287 21.91 -17.58 3.20
N ASN A 288 21.47 -17.89 2.01
CA ASN A 288 21.02 -16.88 1.05
C ASN A 288 19.56 -16.50 1.34
N GLU A 289 19.36 -15.30 1.86
CA GLU A 289 18.05 -14.74 2.19
C GLU A 289 17.51 -13.80 1.10
N SER A 290 18.18 -13.70 -0.07
CA SER A 290 17.82 -12.76 -1.16
C SER A 290 16.37 -12.89 -1.66
N ALA A 291 15.77 -14.05 -1.51
CA ALA A 291 14.39 -14.30 -1.88
C ALA A 291 13.38 -13.52 -1.04
N LEU A 292 13.70 -13.22 0.22
CA LEU A 292 12.85 -12.50 1.18
C LEU A 292 13.31 -11.06 1.39
N THR A 293 14.62 -10.83 1.47
CA THR A 293 15.22 -9.53 1.82
C THR A 293 15.64 -8.71 0.58
N GLY A 294 15.83 -9.38 -0.55
CA GLY A 294 16.42 -8.78 -1.76
C GLY A 294 17.94 -8.62 -1.72
N GLU A 295 18.60 -9.01 -0.62
CA GLU A 295 20.06 -8.91 -0.47
C GLU A 295 20.76 -10.11 -1.11
N SER A 296 21.73 -9.84 -1.98
CA SER A 296 22.48 -10.91 -2.68
C SER A 296 23.61 -11.53 -1.86
N ILE A 297 24.01 -10.90 -0.74
CA ILE A 297 25.10 -11.38 0.10
C ILE A 297 24.53 -12.39 1.10
N PRO A 298 25.03 -13.65 1.12
CA PRO A 298 24.60 -14.63 2.09
C PRO A 298 24.95 -14.20 3.53
N VAL A 299 24.07 -14.55 4.47
CA VAL A 299 24.22 -14.25 5.90
C VAL A 299 24.71 -15.49 6.62
N ASP A 300 25.78 -15.36 7.38
CA ASP A 300 26.29 -16.45 8.21
C ASP A 300 25.33 -16.72 9.37
N LYS A 301 25.00 -17.99 9.58
CA LYS A 301 24.13 -18.50 10.64
C LYS A 301 24.86 -19.52 11.49
N ALA A 302 24.73 -19.38 12.80
CA ALA A 302 25.31 -20.26 13.81
C ALA A 302 24.24 -20.70 14.83
N ALA A 303 24.57 -21.55 15.76
CA ALA A 303 23.65 -21.97 16.81
C ALA A 303 23.11 -20.78 17.60
N GLY A 304 21.79 -20.68 17.73
CA GLY A 304 21.08 -19.56 18.35
C GLY A 304 20.50 -18.54 17.33
N ASP A 305 20.88 -18.60 16.05
CA ASP A 305 20.37 -17.71 15.03
C ASP A 305 19.04 -18.19 14.46
N ARG A 306 18.22 -17.23 14.02
CA ARG A 306 16.96 -17.51 13.34
C ARG A 306 17.18 -17.75 11.86
N VAL A 307 16.43 -18.67 11.29
CA VAL A 307 16.35 -18.96 9.87
C VAL A 307 14.90 -18.88 9.39
N SER A 308 14.71 -18.40 8.17
CA SER A 308 13.39 -18.16 7.58
C SER A 308 13.07 -19.16 6.47
N ALA A 309 11.80 -19.56 6.38
CA ALA A 309 11.31 -20.42 5.31
C ALA A 309 11.64 -19.86 3.92
N ALA A 310 11.91 -20.76 2.96
CA ALA A 310 12.23 -20.46 1.57
C ALA A 310 13.57 -19.75 1.31
N THR A 311 14.40 -19.55 2.32
CA THR A 311 15.80 -19.14 2.15
C THR A 311 16.66 -20.38 1.83
N THR A 312 17.80 -20.20 1.16
CA THR A 312 18.60 -21.33 0.65
C THR A 312 19.89 -21.49 1.48
N ASN A 313 20.09 -22.66 2.04
CA ASN A 313 21.33 -23.04 2.72
C ASN A 313 22.45 -23.26 1.69
N GLN A 314 23.58 -22.56 1.79
CA GLN A 314 24.64 -22.60 0.76
C GLN A 314 25.78 -23.57 1.05
N SER A 315 26.27 -23.60 2.29
CA SER A 315 27.59 -24.24 2.54
C SER A 315 27.60 -25.32 3.61
N GLY A 316 27.05 -25.09 4.77
CA GLY A 316 27.10 -25.98 5.91
C GLY A 316 25.84 -26.83 6.09
N PHE A 317 25.90 -27.77 7.03
CA PHE A 317 24.75 -28.52 7.51
C PHE A 317 24.13 -27.77 8.68
N LEU A 318 22.81 -27.60 8.66
CA LEU A 318 22.06 -26.94 9.72
C LEU A 318 21.03 -27.92 10.32
N ARG A 319 20.99 -27.96 11.64
CA ARG A 319 19.93 -28.61 12.41
C ARG A 319 19.16 -27.58 13.18
N CYS A 320 17.88 -27.47 12.89
CA CYS A 320 17.03 -26.38 13.36
C CYS A 320 15.80 -26.90 14.07
N GLU A 321 15.26 -26.12 15.02
CA GLU A 321 13.96 -26.35 15.65
C GLU A 321 12.92 -25.45 14.99
N ALA A 322 11.77 -25.97 14.59
CA ALA A 322 10.68 -25.23 13.97
C ALA A 322 10.01 -24.28 15.00
N THR A 323 10.05 -22.97 14.72
CA THR A 323 9.47 -21.93 15.59
C THR A 323 8.13 -21.44 15.06
N ARG A 324 7.95 -21.33 13.74
CA ARG A 324 6.72 -20.95 13.04
C ARG A 324 6.48 -21.91 11.89
N VAL A 325 5.24 -22.37 11.72
CA VAL A 325 4.84 -23.37 10.72
C VAL A 325 3.57 -22.95 9.98
N GLY A 326 3.34 -23.50 8.80
CA GLY A 326 2.12 -23.26 8.03
C GLY A 326 1.92 -21.77 7.67
N GLU A 327 0.76 -21.22 8.07
CA GLU A 327 0.38 -19.82 7.78
C GLU A 327 1.18 -18.79 8.58
N ASP A 328 1.79 -19.22 9.71
CA ASP A 328 2.55 -18.33 10.58
C ASP A 328 4.00 -18.12 10.10
N THR A 329 4.46 -18.85 9.08
CA THR A 329 5.81 -18.65 8.53
C THR A 329 5.95 -17.26 7.93
N THR A 330 7.16 -16.69 8.03
CA THR A 330 7.48 -15.36 7.47
C THR A 330 7.10 -15.26 5.99
N LEU A 331 7.38 -16.30 5.19
CA LEU A 331 6.97 -16.33 3.78
C LEU A 331 5.44 -16.29 3.61
N SER A 332 4.70 -17.07 4.39
CA SER A 332 3.22 -17.08 4.33
C SER A 332 2.62 -15.72 4.68
N GLN A 333 3.17 -15.05 5.70
CA GLN A 333 2.77 -13.70 6.09
C GLN A 333 3.06 -12.67 4.99
N ILE A 334 4.23 -12.74 4.33
CA ILE A 334 4.57 -11.89 3.19
C ILE A 334 3.57 -12.09 2.05
N ILE A 335 3.28 -13.35 1.67
CA ILE A 335 2.32 -13.69 0.62
C ILE A 335 0.94 -13.14 0.97
N LYS A 336 0.50 -13.29 2.21
CA LYS A 336 -0.78 -12.77 2.71
C LYS A 336 -0.83 -11.24 2.62
N MET A 337 0.20 -10.52 3.10
CA MET A 337 0.24 -9.06 3.02
C MET A 337 0.18 -8.56 1.57
N VAL A 338 0.93 -9.16 0.66
CA VAL A 338 0.90 -8.78 -0.78
C VAL A 338 -0.46 -9.09 -1.41
N SER A 339 -1.10 -10.21 -1.03
CA SER A 339 -2.44 -10.59 -1.49
C SER A 339 -3.50 -9.62 -0.96
N ASP A 340 -3.45 -9.27 0.33
CA ASP A 340 -4.38 -8.33 0.97
C ASP A 340 -4.23 -6.92 0.37
N ALA A 341 -3.01 -6.46 0.16
CA ALA A 341 -2.77 -5.20 -0.55
C ALA A 341 -3.37 -5.18 -1.95
N ALA A 342 -3.29 -6.29 -2.69
CA ALA A 342 -3.91 -6.42 -4.01
C ALA A 342 -5.44 -6.45 -3.98
N ALA A 343 -6.04 -6.89 -2.87
CA ALA A 343 -7.50 -6.93 -2.67
C ALA A 343 -8.09 -5.58 -2.23
N THR A 344 -7.27 -4.67 -1.68
CA THR A 344 -7.69 -3.35 -1.21
C THR A 344 -7.69 -2.31 -2.34
N LYS A 345 -8.40 -1.19 -2.15
CA LYS A 345 -8.43 -0.08 -3.11
C LYS A 345 -7.85 1.20 -2.50
N ALA A 346 -6.92 1.79 -3.21
CA ALA A 346 -6.44 3.12 -2.91
C ALA A 346 -7.53 4.20 -3.08
N PRO A 347 -7.49 5.32 -2.33
CA PRO A 347 -8.44 6.42 -2.48
C PRO A 347 -8.57 6.94 -3.92
N ILE A 348 -7.46 7.05 -4.65
CA ILE A 348 -7.47 7.48 -6.07
C ILE A 348 -8.24 6.50 -6.98
N ALA A 349 -8.21 5.19 -6.67
CA ALA A 349 -8.98 4.19 -7.40
C ALA A 349 -10.50 4.34 -7.17
N LYS A 350 -10.91 4.68 -5.95
CA LYS A 350 -12.33 4.94 -5.62
C LYS A 350 -12.89 6.13 -6.40
N ILE A 351 -12.08 7.20 -6.56
CA ILE A 351 -12.44 8.36 -7.38
C ILE A 351 -12.62 7.94 -8.85
N ALA A 352 -11.66 7.20 -9.40
CA ALA A 352 -11.75 6.71 -10.78
C ALA A 352 -12.99 5.82 -11.03
N ASP A 353 -13.32 4.95 -10.08
CA ASP A 353 -14.52 4.10 -10.13
C ASP A 353 -15.82 4.93 -10.11
N THR A 354 -15.87 5.97 -9.28
CA THR A 354 -17.01 6.89 -9.20
C THR A 354 -17.21 7.62 -10.52
N VAL A 355 -16.15 8.18 -11.10
CA VAL A 355 -16.17 8.84 -12.40
C VAL A 355 -16.66 7.85 -13.48
N SER A 356 -16.16 6.61 -13.48
CA SER A 356 -16.56 5.57 -14.42
C SER A 356 -18.06 5.25 -14.33
N GLY A 357 -18.65 5.31 -13.14
CA GLY A 357 -20.08 5.08 -12.92
C GLY A 357 -20.99 6.11 -13.59
N TYR A 358 -20.59 7.38 -13.65
CA TYR A 358 -21.31 8.46 -14.32
C TYR A 358 -20.99 8.54 -15.82
N PHE A 359 -19.82 8.07 -16.23
CA PHE A 359 -19.34 8.22 -17.59
C PHE A 359 -20.19 7.46 -18.61
N VAL A 360 -20.56 6.21 -18.34
CA VAL A 360 -21.32 5.37 -19.28
C VAL A 360 -22.71 5.93 -19.58
N PRO A 361 -23.53 6.32 -18.58
CA PRO A 361 -24.80 7.02 -18.84
C PRO A 361 -24.64 8.33 -19.64
N ALA A 362 -23.63 9.13 -19.31
CA ALA A 362 -23.34 10.38 -20.02
C ALA A 362 -23.03 10.14 -21.51
N VAL A 363 -22.22 9.13 -21.80
CA VAL A 363 -21.89 8.74 -23.18
C VAL A 363 -23.11 8.28 -23.96
N ILE A 364 -23.99 7.48 -23.38
CA ILE A 364 -25.23 7.05 -24.02
C ILE A 364 -26.07 8.29 -24.36
N SER A 365 -26.18 9.25 -23.43
CA SER A 365 -26.90 10.50 -23.66
C SER A 365 -26.28 11.33 -24.79
N ILE A 366 -24.94 11.44 -24.83
CA ILE A 366 -24.21 12.15 -25.92
C ILE A 366 -24.45 11.46 -27.27
N ALA A 367 -24.43 10.12 -27.32
CA ALA A 367 -24.67 9.38 -28.55
C ALA A 367 -26.08 9.60 -29.09
N VAL A 368 -27.10 9.54 -28.24
CA VAL A 368 -28.50 9.85 -28.60
C VAL A 368 -28.62 11.28 -29.05
N LEU A 369 -28.08 12.25 -28.32
CA LEU A 369 -28.05 13.66 -28.68
C LEU A 369 -27.39 13.89 -30.03
N THR A 370 -26.24 13.27 -30.27
CA THR A 370 -25.51 13.33 -31.54
C THR A 370 -26.39 12.85 -32.70
N THR A 371 -27.07 11.72 -32.55
CA THR A 371 -27.98 11.18 -33.56
C THR A 371 -29.12 12.16 -33.82
N ILE A 372 -29.75 12.70 -32.76
CA ILE A 372 -30.85 13.67 -32.91
C ILE A 372 -30.38 14.94 -33.62
N VAL A 373 -29.25 15.50 -33.27
CA VAL A 373 -28.68 16.71 -33.87
C VAL A 373 -28.42 16.52 -35.38
N TRP A 374 -27.82 15.39 -35.77
CA TRP A 374 -27.61 15.13 -37.22
C TRP A 374 -28.90 14.93 -38.00
N LEU A 375 -29.95 14.33 -37.38
CA LEU A 375 -31.29 14.25 -37.97
C LEU A 375 -31.90 15.64 -38.13
N MET A 376 -31.81 16.52 -37.13
CA MET A 376 -32.30 17.89 -37.19
C MET A 376 -31.54 18.74 -38.23
N LEU A 377 -30.28 18.41 -38.51
CA LEU A 377 -29.52 19.02 -39.61
C LEU A 377 -29.86 18.46 -40.98
N GLY A 378 -30.91 17.64 -41.11
CA GLY A 378 -31.43 17.09 -42.37
C GLY A 378 -30.60 15.96 -42.95
N ARG A 379 -29.75 15.32 -42.14
CA ARG A 379 -29.00 14.12 -42.59
C ARG A 379 -29.87 12.87 -42.46
N GLU A 380 -29.60 11.89 -43.32
CA GLU A 380 -30.26 10.60 -43.30
C GLU A 380 -30.05 9.83 -42.02
N LEU A 381 -31.02 8.96 -41.67
CA LEU A 381 -30.99 8.20 -40.43
C LEU A 381 -29.74 7.30 -40.31
N GLY A 382 -29.29 6.66 -41.40
CA GLY A 382 -28.12 5.81 -41.45
C GLY A 382 -26.86 6.59 -41.09
N TYR A 383 -26.69 7.78 -41.66
CA TYR A 383 -25.57 8.67 -41.36
C TYR A 383 -25.59 9.14 -39.88
N ALA A 384 -26.76 9.54 -39.38
CA ALA A 384 -26.93 10.03 -38.03
C ALA A 384 -26.65 8.90 -37.01
N LEU A 385 -27.13 7.69 -37.24
CA LEU A 385 -26.88 6.50 -36.44
C LEU A 385 -25.38 6.14 -36.44
N ALA A 386 -24.69 6.20 -37.59
CA ALA A 386 -23.27 5.92 -37.68
C ALA A 386 -22.43 6.85 -36.76
N ARG A 387 -22.82 8.16 -36.62
CA ARG A 387 -22.16 9.10 -35.69
C ARG A 387 -22.45 8.73 -34.24
N GLY A 388 -23.69 8.43 -33.88
CA GLY A 388 -24.06 7.97 -32.53
C GLY A 388 -23.36 6.69 -32.15
N ILE A 389 -23.29 5.71 -33.05
CA ILE A 389 -22.56 4.44 -32.86
C ILE A 389 -21.06 4.71 -32.67
N SER A 390 -20.47 5.62 -33.48
CA SER A 390 -19.06 6.00 -33.32
C SER A 390 -18.78 6.56 -31.92
N VAL A 391 -19.66 7.41 -31.38
CA VAL A 391 -19.56 7.94 -30.00
C VAL A 391 -19.64 6.81 -28.99
N LEU A 392 -20.60 5.88 -29.11
CA LEU A 392 -20.71 4.74 -28.17
C LEU A 392 -19.43 3.88 -28.15
N VAL A 393 -18.87 3.62 -29.33
CA VAL A 393 -17.73 2.73 -29.48
C VAL A 393 -16.45 3.35 -28.93
N ILE A 394 -16.14 4.62 -29.30
CA ILE A 394 -14.90 5.26 -28.85
C ILE A 394 -14.87 5.56 -27.37
N SER A 395 -16.03 5.65 -26.74
CA SER A 395 -16.16 6.10 -25.35
C SER A 395 -16.05 4.99 -24.31
N CYS A 396 -15.52 3.82 -24.64
CA CYS A 396 -15.38 2.76 -23.66
C CYS A 396 -14.31 3.10 -22.60
N PRO A 397 -14.62 3.12 -21.31
CA PRO A 397 -13.66 3.40 -20.26
C PRO A 397 -12.82 2.17 -19.87
N CYS A 398 -12.41 1.34 -20.84
CA CYS A 398 -11.70 0.09 -20.59
C CYS A 398 -10.39 0.28 -19.82
N ALA A 399 -9.59 1.26 -20.25
CA ALA A 399 -8.30 1.57 -19.65
C ALA A 399 -8.40 2.18 -18.25
N LEU A 400 -9.51 2.92 -17.96
CA LEU A 400 -9.71 3.61 -16.69
C LEU A 400 -9.78 2.62 -15.51
N GLY A 401 -10.49 1.50 -15.68
CA GLY A 401 -10.61 0.47 -14.65
C GLY A 401 -9.31 -0.26 -14.31
N LEU A 402 -8.29 -0.17 -15.18
CA LEU A 402 -6.99 -0.81 -15.01
C LEU A 402 -5.89 0.17 -14.57
N ALA A 403 -6.09 1.46 -14.80
CA ALA A 403 -5.08 2.50 -14.63
C ALA A 403 -4.43 2.46 -13.23
N THR A 404 -5.22 2.29 -12.19
CA THR A 404 -4.75 2.27 -10.79
C THR A 404 -4.37 0.87 -10.32
N PRO A 405 -5.22 -0.19 -10.45
CA PRO A 405 -4.91 -1.49 -9.86
C PRO A 405 -3.64 -2.14 -10.42
N VAL A 406 -3.37 -1.99 -11.72
CA VAL A 406 -2.17 -2.58 -12.33
C VAL A 406 -0.90 -1.92 -11.81
N ALA A 407 -0.87 -0.59 -11.69
CA ALA A 407 0.28 0.14 -11.17
C ALA A 407 0.55 -0.20 -9.69
N ILE A 408 -0.51 -0.30 -8.87
CA ILE A 408 -0.40 -0.70 -7.45
C ILE A 408 0.16 -2.12 -7.34
N MET A 409 -0.36 -3.08 -8.12
CA MET A 409 0.11 -4.46 -8.04
C MET A 409 1.56 -4.61 -8.49
N VAL A 410 1.97 -3.92 -9.55
CA VAL A 410 3.37 -3.90 -9.99
C VAL A 410 4.26 -3.23 -8.93
N GLY A 411 3.80 -2.12 -8.35
CA GLY A 411 4.51 -1.43 -7.26
C GLY A 411 4.68 -2.30 -6.03
N ASN A 412 3.61 -2.94 -5.55
CA ASN A 412 3.67 -3.87 -4.41
C ASN A 412 4.58 -5.07 -4.72
N GLY A 413 4.50 -5.62 -5.93
CA GLY A 413 5.36 -6.73 -6.35
C GLY A 413 6.83 -6.35 -6.40
N LEU A 414 7.16 -5.13 -6.84
CA LEU A 414 8.52 -4.60 -6.83
C LEU A 414 9.00 -4.33 -5.39
N GLY A 415 8.13 -3.75 -4.55
CA GLY A 415 8.40 -3.55 -3.12
C GLY A 415 8.72 -4.87 -2.42
N ALA A 416 7.87 -5.87 -2.57
CA ALA A 416 8.04 -7.18 -1.94
C ALA A 416 9.36 -7.86 -2.33
N LYS A 417 9.77 -7.74 -3.60
CA LYS A 417 11.08 -8.25 -4.07
C LYS A 417 12.29 -7.57 -3.41
N ASN A 418 12.10 -6.37 -2.88
CA ASN A 418 13.13 -5.58 -2.21
C ASN A 418 12.90 -5.50 -0.69
N GLY A 419 12.10 -6.41 -0.12
CA GLY A 419 11.84 -6.43 1.32
C GLY A 419 10.95 -5.28 1.83
N ILE A 420 10.23 -4.56 0.96
CA ILE A 420 9.33 -3.46 1.31
C ILE A 420 7.88 -3.94 1.10
N LEU A 421 7.13 -4.12 2.18
CA LEU A 421 5.78 -4.67 2.17
C LEU A 421 4.75 -3.61 2.55
N PHE A 422 3.82 -3.31 1.64
CA PHE A 422 2.68 -2.43 1.91
C PHE A 422 1.47 -3.29 2.27
N LYS A 423 0.83 -3.05 3.40
CA LYS A 423 -0.34 -3.82 3.84
C LYS A 423 -1.58 -3.56 2.99
N THR A 424 -1.72 -2.35 2.47
CA THR A 424 -2.87 -1.95 1.66
C THR A 424 -2.46 -1.09 0.47
N ALA A 425 -3.33 -1.02 -0.53
CA ALA A 425 -3.17 -0.08 -1.63
C ALA A 425 -3.21 1.40 -1.15
N ALA A 426 -3.94 1.67 -0.06
CA ALA A 426 -3.98 2.99 0.55
C ALA A 426 -2.65 3.34 1.23
N SER A 427 -2.01 2.38 1.88
CA SER A 427 -0.68 2.56 2.48
C SER A 427 0.38 2.92 1.43
N LEU A 428 0.35 2.25 0.26
CA LEU A 428 1.22 2.62 -0.88
C LEU A 428 0.95 4.06 -1.33
N GLU A 429 -0.31 4.48 -1.42
CA GLU A 429 -0.65 5.85 -1.82
C GLU A 429 -0.22 6.88 -0.77
N ALA A 430 -0.47 6.61 0.52
CA ALA A 430 -0.17 7.51 1.63
C ALA A 430 1.35 7.74 1.78
N THR A 431 2.15 6.67 1.71
CA THR A 431 3.62 6.74 1.80
C THR A 431 4.22 7.72 0.79
N GLY A 432 3.70 7.76 -0.45
CA GLY A 432 4.21 8.69 -1.48
C GLY A 432 3.87 10.16 -1.23
N ARG A 433 2.91 10.42 -0.36
CA ARG A 433 2.47 11.78 0.02
C ARG A 433 3.17 12.30 1.26
N THR A 434 4.06 11.53 1.88
CA THR A 434 4.82 11.89 3.07
C THR A 434 5.59 13.19 2.87
N GLN A 435 5.48 14.09 3.85
CA GLN A 435 6.14 15.40 3.92
C GLN A 435 7.06 15.50 5.13
N ILE A 436 6.75 14.78 6.21
CA ILE A 436 7.49 14.73 7.47
C ILE A 436 7.74 13.26 7.79
N VAL A 437 8.99 12.91 8.12
CA VAL A 437 9.35 11.58 8.62
C VAL A 437 9.81 11.73 10.07
N ALA A 438 9.05 11.14 10.98
CA ALA A 438 9.40 11.02 12.38
C ALA A 438 10.10 9.68 12.60
N LEU A 439 11.33 9.72 13.06
CA LEU A 439 12.17 8.54 13.31
C LEU A 439 12.28 8.30 14.81
N ASP A 440 11.99 7.10 15.28
CA ASP A 440 12.45 6.71 16.61
C ASP A 440 13.99 6.65 16.63
N LYS A 441 14.60 6.87 17.77
CA LYS A 441 16.04 6.76 17.90
C LYS A 441 16.47 5.28 17.92
N THR A 442 16.00 4.53 18.92
CA THR A 442 16.51 3.22 19.31
C THR A 442 16.06 2.14 18.34
N GLY A 443 17.00 1.33 17.80
CA GLY A 443 16.70 0.29 16.84
C GLY A 443 16.35 0.81 15.42
N THR A 444 16.04 2.10 15.27
CA THR A 444 15.68 2.75 14.01
C THR A 444 16.87 3.53 13.43
N ILE A 445 17.30 4.62 14.08
CA ILE A 445 18.51 5.38 13.72
C ILE A 445 19.76 4.66 14.21
N THR A 446 19.66 4.04 15.41
CA THR A 446 20.74 3.32 16.06
C THR A 446 20.54 1.80 15.96
N GLU A 447 21.60 1.04 16.29
CA GLU A 447 21.56 -0.43 16.25
C GLU A 447 20.57 -1.04 17.26
N GLY A 448 20.20 -0.29 18.32
CA GLY A 448 19.35 -0.77 19.41
C GLY A 448 20.08 -1.71 20.38
N ALA A 449 21.37 -1.85 20.20
CA ALA A 449 22.24 -2.68 21.03
C ALA A 449 23.43 -1.84 21.54
N PRO A 450 23.44 -1.46 22.83
CA PRO A 450 24.56 -0.73 23.40
C PRO A 450 25.89 -1.52 23.25
N ARG A 451 26.97 -0.81 22.89
CA ARG A 451 28.31 -1.37 22.76
C ARG A 451 29.33 -0.51 23.52
N VAL A 452 30.44 -1.12 23.97
CA VAL A 452 31.57 -0.38 24.51
C VAL A 452 32.21 0.40 23.34
N THR A 453 32.31 1.72 23.50
CA THR A 453 32.89 2.60 22.47
C THR A 453 34.25 3.11 22.86
N ASP A 454 34.52 3.33 24.17
CA ASP A 454 35.78 3.85 24.65
C ASP A 454 36.15 3.20 25.97
N LEU A 455 37.45 2.92 26.13
CA LEU A 455 38.08 2.47 27.37
C LEU A 455 39.05 3.51 27.78
N LEU A 456 38.88 4.13 28.96
CA LEU A 456 39.77 5.13 29.53
C LEU A 456 40.34 4.60 30.85
N PRO A 457 41.44 3.82 30.81
CA PRO A 457 42.06 3.33 32.01
C PRO A 457 42.71 4.48 32.82
N ALA A 458 42.67 4.37 34.14
CA ALA A 458 43.39 5.27 35.03
C ALA A 458 44.91 5.08 34.95
N GLU A 459 45.70 6.06 35.44
CA GLU A 459 47.14 5.99 35.38
C GLU A 459 47.67 4.71 36.05
N GLY A 460 48.46 3.94 35.31
CA GLY A 460 49.03 2.67 35.76
C GLY A 460 48.07 1.47 35.69
N VAL A 461 46.93 1.59 35.06
CA VAL A 461 45.96 0.50 34.82
C VAL A 461 45.95 0.16 33.33
N SER A 462 45.93 -1.12 32.99
CA SER A 462 45.76 -1.53 31.58
C SER A 462 44.27 -1.62 31.18
N GLU A 463 43.99 -1.48 29.90
CA GLU A 463 42.62 -1.69 29.38
C GLU A 463 42.07 -3.07 29.72
N THR A 464 42.96 -4.09 29.67
CA THR A 464 42.57 -5.47 30.00
C THR A 464 42.20 -5.62 31.48
N GLU A 465 42.94 -4.96 32.40
CA GLU A 465 42.64 -4.96 33.85
C GLU A 465 41.29 -4.27 34.11
N LEU A 466 41.05 -3.10 33.52
CA LEU A 466 39.80 -2.37 33.63
C LEU A 466 38.62 -3.22 33.12
N LEU A 467 38.77 -3.80 31.94
CA LEU A 467 37.67 -4.58 31.31
C LEU A 467 37.44 -5.92 32.06
N THR A 468 38.49 -6.57 32.56
CA THR A 468 38.35 -7.81 33.35
C THR A 468 37.55 -7.56 34.63
N LEU A 469 37.88 -6.48 35.38
CA LEU A 469 37.13 -6.15 36.58
C LEU A 469 35.71 -5.68 36.29
N ALA A 470 35.51 -4.88 35.25
CA ALA A 470 34.19 -4.45 34.84
C ALA A 470 33.34 -5.65 34.44
N ALA A 471 33.85 -6.58 33.62
CA ALA A 471 33.14 -7.79 33.23
C ALA A 471 32.86 -8.70 34.43
N ALA A 472 33.77 -8.83 35.42
CA ALA A 472 33.52 -9.57 36.64
C ALA A 472 32.31 -8.99 37.43
N LEU A 473 32.26 -7.66 37.59
CA LEU A 473 31.19 -6.96 38.28
C LEU A 473 29.86 -7.06 37.53
N GLU A 474 29.86 -6.87 36.20
CA GLU A 474 28.67 -6.89 35.34
C GLU A 474 28.15 -8.31 35.03
N SER A 475 28.95 -9.36 35.32
CA SER A 475 28.58 -10.76 35.04
C SER A 475 27.30 -11.25 35.71
N ARG A 476 26.86 -10.54 36.77
CA ARG A 476 25.62 -10.84 37.50
C ARG A 476 24.53 -9.78 37.30
N SER A 477 24.76 -8.81 36.45
CA SER A 477 23.81 -7.74 36.14
C SER A 477 22.98 -8.08 34.88
N GLU A 478 21.67 -7.88 34.93
CA GLU A 478 20.78 -8.04 33.79
C GLU A 478 20.62 -6.74 32.98
N HIS A 479 21.30 -5.68 33.39
CA HIS A 479 21.17 -4.37 32.73
C HIS A 479 21.72 -4.39 31.30
N PRO A 480 21.08 -3.71 30.33
CA PRO A 480 21.57 -3.65 28.93
C PRO A 480 23.02 -3.20 28.80
N LEU A 481 23.48 -2.25 29.65
CA LEU A 481 24.87 -1.78 29.65
C LEU A 481 25.84 -2.87 30.09
N ALA A 482 25.43 -3.77 31.00
CA ALA A 482 26.21 -4.92 31.41
C ALA A 482 26.49 -5.87 30.24
N LYS A 483 25.48 -6.13 29.44
CA LYS A 483 25.60 -6.98 28.23
C LYS A 483 26.66 -6.43 27.27
N ALA A 484 26.71 -5.09 27.13
CA ALA A 484 27.73 -4.44 26.28
C ALA A 484 29.15 -4.68 26.77
N VAL A 485 29.38 -4.55 28.09
CA VAL A 485 30.69 -4.79 28.71
C VAL A 485 31.09 -6.26 28.60
N LEU A 486 30.15 -7.19 28.84
CA LEU A 486 30.40 -8.63 28.73
C LEU A 486 30.70 -9.04 27.28
N ALA A 487 29.95 -8.53 26.29
CA ALA A 487 30.21 -8.80 24.88
C ALA A 487 31.59 -8.32 24.42
N ASP A 488 32.05 -7.13 24.89
CA ASP A 488 33.39 -6.63 24.57
C ASP A 488 34.48 -7.50 25.23
N SER A 489 34.21 -7.96 26.48
CA SER A 489 35.17 -8.85 27.17
C SER A 489 35.28 -10.22 26.47
N GLU A 490 34.16 -10.77 25.97
CA GLU A 490 34.13 -12.02 25.21
C GLU A 490 34.86 -11.88 23.86
N ALA A 491 34.61 -10.78 23.14
CA ALA A 491 35.31 -10.47 21.88
C ALA A 491 36.84 -10.36 22.05
N LYS A 492 37.30 -9.86 23.22
CA LYS A 492 38.73 -9.79 23.58
C LYS A 492 39.25 -11.06 24.27
N THR A 493 38.44 -12.12 24.31
CA THR A 493 38.81 -13.43 24.91
C THR A 493 39.15 -13.34 26.41
N ILE A 494 38.52 -12.41 27.13
CA ILE A 494 38.73 -12.20 28.57
C ILE A 494 37.67 -13.00 29.33
N THR A 495 38.11 -13.94 30.18
CA THR A 495 37.24 -14.69 31.09
C THR A 495 37.08 -13.93 32.40
N PRO A 496 35.87 -13.41 32.74
CA PRO A 496 35.71 -12.66 33.97
C PRO A 496 35.84 -13.56 35.21
N PRO A 497 36.57 -13.14 36.25
CA PRO A 497 36.67 -13.86 37.51
C PRO A 497 35.34 -13.81 38.27
N THR A 498 35.08 -14.81 39.14
CA THR A 498 33.83 -14.89 39.89
C THR A 498 33.85 -13.91 41.07
N VAL A 499 32.78 -13.13 41.19
CA VAL A 499 32.56 -12.18 42.31
C VAL A 499 31.66 -12.75 43.38
N THR A 500 31.85 -12.29 44.63
CA THR A 500 30.99 -12.59 45.80
C THR A 500 30.35 -11.32 46.32
N ASP A 501 29.34 -11.44 47.22
CA ASP A 501 28.62 -10.31 47.84
C ASP A 501 28.11 -9.26 46.83
N PHE A 502 27.59 -9.72 45.66
CA PHE A 502 27.08 -8.85 44.64
C PHE A 502 25.83 -8.11 45.11
N ALA A 503 25.79 -6.80 44.90
CA ALA A 503 24.63 -5.93 45.18
C ALA A 503 24.42 -4.93 44.07
N ALA A 504 23.24 -4.93 43.47
CA ALA A 504 22.78 -3.88 42.59
C ALA A 504 22.19 -2.73 43.44
N LEU A 505 22.64 -1.50 43.18
CA LEU A 505 22.23 -0.30 43.89
C LEU A 505 21.44 0.58 42.93
N PRO A 506 20.06 0.52 42.96
CA PRO A 506 19.24 1.23 42.01
C PRO A 506 19.57 2.73 41.90
N GLY A 507 19.76 3.21 40.67
CA GLY A 507 20.11 4.62 40.39
C GLY A 507 21.58 5.02 40.64
N ASN A 508 22.40 4.14 41.25
CA ASN A 508 23.77 4.43 41.59
C ASN A 508 24.77 3.57 40.80
N GLY A 509 24.65 2.23 40.88
CA GLY A 509 25.57 1.31 40.24
C GLY A 509 25.58 -0.06 40.88
N LEU A 510 26.73 -0.72 40.83
CA LEU A 510 26.96 -2.07 41.30
C LEU A 510 28.09 -2.10 42.33
N ALA A 511 28.00 -3.03 43.28
CA ALA A 511 29.06 -3.35 44.23
C ALA A 511 29.22 -4.86 44.36
N ALA A 512 30.45 -5.35 44.53
CA ALA A 512 30.76 -6.74 44.79
C ALA A 512 32.11 -6.90 45.47
N LYS A 513 32.49 -8.13 45.81
CA LYS A 513 33.84 -8.47 46.23
C LYS A 513 34.51 -9.41 45.24
N LEU A 514 35.76 -9.07 44.88
CA LEU A 514 36.63 -9.90 44.09
C LEU A 514 37.84 -10.28 44.99
N ASP A 515 38.01 -11.60 45.29
CA ASP A 515 39.05 -12.11 46.19
C ASP A 515 39.08 -11.38 47.54
N GLY A 516 37.89 -11.01 48.09
CA GLY A 516 37.76 -10.31 49.37
C GLY A 516 37.97 -8.80 49.30
N VAL A 517 38.27 -8.24 48.13
CA VAL A 517 38.43 -6.80 47.87
C VAL A 517 37.16 -6.19 47.33
N ASP A 518 36.73 -5.08 47.90
CA ASP A 518 35.53 -4.36 47.43
C ASP A 518 35.81 -3.74 46.04
N ILE A 519 34.88 -4.01 45.10
CA ILE A 519 34.85 -3.45 43.75
C ILE A 519 33.52 -2.76 43.48
N PHE A 520 33.54 -1.67 42.72
CA PHE A 520 32.40 -0.82 42.46
C PHE A 520 32.36 -0.42 40.97
N GLY A 521 31.15 -0.29 40.45
CA GLY A 521 30.92 0.24 39.10
C GLY A 521 29.62 1.03 39.03
N GLY A 522 29.60 2.15 38.30
CA GLY A 522 28.40 2.95 38.17
C GLY A 522 28.62 4.42 37.79
N SER A 523 27.68 5.27 38.22
CA SER A 523 27.71 6.70 37.93
C SER A 523 28.87 7.45 38.58
N ALA A 524 29.27 8.58 37.98
CA ALA A 524 30.33 9.43 38.57
C ALA A 524 30.01 9.81 40.03
N SER A 525 28.79 10.21 40.32
CA SER A 525 28.35 10.60 41.69
C SER A 525 28.48 9.45 42.67
N PHE A 526 28.12 8.24 42.28
CA PHE A 526 28.26 7.05 43.13
C PHE A 526 29.72 6.74 43.41
N ILE A 527 30.56 6.69 42.38
CA ILE A 527 31.99 6.40 42.58
C ILE A 527 32.71 7.51 43.36
N GLN A 528 32.34 8.79 43.16
CA GLN A 528 32.90 9.93 43.92
C GLN A 528 32.56 9.85 45.41
N SER A 529 31.46 9.22 45.79
CA SER A 529 31.12 8.96 47.20
C SER A 529 32.01 7.89 47.86
N LYS A 530 32.75 7.10 47.07
CA LYS A 530 33.62 6.00 47.53
C LYS A 530 35.09 6.24 47.29
N LEU A 531 35.44 6.91 46.17
CA LEU A 531 36.79 7.09 45.69
C LEU A 531 37.00 8.53 45.19
N SER A 532 38.26 9.03 45.26
CA SER A 532 38.61 10.29 44.64
C SER A 532 38.70 10.14 43.11
N LEU A 533 38.03 10.97 42.39
CA LEU A 533 38.05 10.97 40.90
C LEU A 533 39.10 11.97 40.41
N PRO A 534 40.09 11.53 39.59
CA PRO A 534 41.01 12.44 38.91
C PRO A 534 40.30 13.41 37.98
N ALA A 535 40.59 14.71 38.10
CA ALA A 535 39.93 15.75 37.31
C ALA A 535 40.04 15.50 35.78
N ALA A 536 41.15 14.98 35.32
CA ALA A 536 41.38 14.68 33.89
C ALA A 536 40.41 13.62 33.36
N LEU A 537 40.19 12.51 34.10
CA LEU A 537 39.27 11.45 33.72
C LEU A 537 37.82 11.91 33.81
N THR A 538 37.47 12.74 34.80
CA THR A 538 36.14 13.33 34.92
C THR A 538 35.85 14.25 33.74
N GLN A 539 36.78 15.09 33.34
CA GLN A 539 36.59 15.94 32.16
C GLN A 539 36.45 15.15 30.87
N GLN A 540 37.23 14.08 30.68
CA GLN A 540 37.10 13.17 29.53
C GLN A 540 35.75 12.45 29.54
N ALA A 541 35.29 11.97 30.69
CA ALA A 541 33.96 11.35 30.81
C ALA A 541 32.83 12.33 30.52
N GLU A 542 32.94 13.60 30.98
CA GLU A 542 32.00 14.67 30.64
C GLU A 542 31.95 14.97 29.13
N GLN A 543 33.11 14.91 28.46
CA GLN A 543 33.21 15.07 27.02
C GLN A 543 32.51 13.90 26.30
N LEU A 544 32.76 12.65 26.71
CA LEU A 544 32.08 11.47 26.19
C LEU A 544 30.55 11.55 26.41
N ALA A 545 30.11 12.03 27.59
CA ALA A 545 28.69 12.25 27.85
C ALA A 545 28.11 13.37 26.95
N ALA A 546 28.92 14.39 26.62
CA ALA A 546 28.52 15.42 25.65
C ALA A 546 28.40 14.91 24.20
N GLU A 547 29.08 13.79 23.87
CA GLU A 547 28.98 13.07 22.62
C GLU A 547 27.81 12.06 22.57
N GLY A 548 27.01 11.98 23.66
CA GLY A 548 25.85 11.08 23.73
C GLY A 548 26.18 9.67 24.25
N LYS A 549 27.35 9.46 24.77
CA LYS A 549 27.81 8.18 25.37
C LYS A 549 27.53 8.15 26.88
N THR A 550 27.37 6.95 27.44
CA THR A 550 27.17 6.73 28.88
C THR A 550 28.47 6.30 29.52
N PRO A 551 29.17 7.20 30.24
CA PRO A 551 30.39 6.83 30.93
C PRO A 551 30.07 6.10 32.24
N LEU A 552 30.61 4.89 32.40
CA LEU A 552 30.56 4.06 33.61
C LEU A 552 31.92 4.05 34.28
N PHE A 553 31.98 4.43 35.54
CA PHE A 553 33.20 4.47 36.31
C PHE A 553 33.37 3.16 37.07
N PHE A 554 34.60 2.61 37.07
CA PHE A 554 34.92 1.38 37.77
C PHE A 554 36.12 1.60 38.72
N GLY A 555 36.00 1.02 39.93
CA GLY A 555 37.03 1.14 40.93
C GLY A 555 37.09 -0.12 41.82
N GLY A 556 38.27 -0.32 42.41
CA GLY A 556 38.53 -1.43 43.34
C GLY A 556 39.80 -1.23 44.13
N ALA A 557 39.95 -1.91 45.22
CA ALA A 557 41.13 -1.80 46.12
C ALA A 557 41.47 -0.35 46.57
N GLY A 558 40.42 0.48 46.73
CA GLY A 558 40.61 1.90 47.14
C GLY A 558 41.12 2.83 46.03
N ARG A 559 41.19 2.42 44.78
CA ARG A 559 41.62 3.23 43.63
C ARG A 559 40.58 3.19 42.49
N LEU A 560 40.53 4.25 41.70
CA LEU A 560 39.81 4.25 40.45
C LEU A 560 40.59 3.43 39.41
N LEU A 561 39.95 2.55 38.69
CA LEU A 561 40.54 1.76 37.59
C LEU A 561 40.34 2.43 36.23
N GLY A 562 39.25 3.12 36.03
CA GLY A 562 38.98 3.83 34.79
C GLY A 562 37.52 4.05 34.51
N VAL A 563 37.26 4.46 33.27
CA VAL A 563 35.92 4.72 32.74
C VAL A 563 35.73 3.90 31.50
N ILE A 564 34.55 3.26 31.36
CA ILE A 564 34.10 2.57 30.18
C ILE A 564 32.90 3.35 29.64
N ALA A 565 32.96 3.85 28.39
CA ALA A 565 31.86 4.49 27.75
C ALA A 565 31.09 3.48 26.92
N VAL A 566 29.76 3.48 27.11
CA VAL A 566 28.86 2.62 26.39
C VAL A 566 27.86 3.49 25.63
N ALA A 567 27.64 3.20 24.37
CA ALA A 567 26.63 3.91 23.56
C ALA A 567 25.90 2.95 22.62
N ASP A 568 24.67 3.33 22.30
CA ASP A 568 23.93 2.75 21.18
C ASP A 568 24.38 3.45 19.89
N THR A 569 25.10 2.74 19.05
CA THR A 569 25.78 3.31 17.87
C THR A 569 24.81 3.56 16.74
N ILE A 570 25.01 4.68 16.00
CA ILE A 570 24.22 5.01 14.81
C ILE A 570 24.53 3.96 13.73
N LYS A 571 23.48 3.43 13.06
CA LYS A 571 23.64 2.53 11.92
C LYS A 571 24.43 3.21 10.80
N ALA A 572 25.28 2.46 10.12
CA ALA A 572 26.16 2.99 9.08
C ALA A 572 25.40 3.68 7.92
N ASP A 573 24.18 3.24 7.63
CA ASP A 573 23.35 3.77 6.55
C ASP A 573 22.45 4.93 6.98
N SER A 574 22.25 5.17 8.28
CA SER A 574 21.31 6.18 8.79
C SER A 574 21.62 7.61 8.34
N PRO A 575 22.87 8.13 8.39
CA PRO A 575 23.12 9.50 7.94
C PRO A 575 22.84 9.69 6.44
N GLU A 576 23.16 8.69 5.62
CA GLU A 576 22.89 8.73 4.18
C GLU A 576 21.40 8.67 3.89
N ALA A 577 20.66 7.80 4.58
CA ALA A 577 19.20 7.67 4.45
C ALA A 577 18.49 8.99 4.82
N ILE A 578 18.90 9.63 5.91
CA ILE A 578 18.37 10.93 6.35
C ILE A 578 18.64 12.00 5.31
N ARG A 579 19.88 12.08 4.79
CA ARG A 579 20.22 13.02 3.72
C ARG A 579 19.40 12.79 2.46
N GLN A 580 19.12 11.54 2.10
CA GLN A 580 18.25 11.22 0.96
C GLN A 580 16.82 11.70 1.18
N LEU A 581 16.24 11.52 2.38
CA LEU A 581 14.92 12.05 2.72
C LEU A 581 14.87 13.57 2.60
N GLN A 582 15.88 14.27 3.12
CA GLN A 582 15.99 15.73 3.00
C GLN A 582 16.13 16.18 1.54
N ASN A 583 16.89 15.45 0.71
CA ASN A 583 16.99 15.71 -0.73
C ASN A 583 15.65 15.51 -1.47
N MET A 584 14.77 14.64 -0.94
CA MET A 584 13.41 14.47 -1.44
C MET A 584 12.44 15.57 -0.97
N GLY A 585 12.92 16.57 -0.20
CA GLY A 585 12.13 17.66 0.37
C GLY A 585 11.25 17.22 1.54
N ILE A 586 11.70 16.26 2.32
CA ILE A 586 11.03 15.73 3.51
C ILE A 586 11.73 16.26 4.75
N LEU A 587 10.95 16.77 5.71
CA LEU A 587 11.45 17.16 7.02
C LEU A 587 11.68 15.89 7.85
N VAL A 588 12.88 15.74 8.43
CA VAL A 588 13.25 14.57 9.23
C VAL A 588 13.36 14.96 10.70
N VAL A 589 12.51 14.36 11.52
CA VAL A 589 12.41 14.63 12.96
C VAL A 589 12.79 13.38 13.73
N MET A 590 13.71 13.48 14.71
CA MET A 590 14.05 12.39 15.61
C MET A 590 13.23 12.49 16.89
N LEU A 591 12.61 11.39 17.31
CA LEU A 591 11.90 11.24 18.58
C LEU A 591 12.68 10.34 19.51
N THR A 592 12.86 10.75 20.78
CA THR A 592 13.56 9.93 21.77
C THR A 592 13.10 10.25 23.19
N GLY A 593 13.15 9.23 24.06
CA GLY A 593 12.98 9.38 25.51
C GLY A 593 14.21 9.89 26.24
N ASP A 594 15.36 10.03 25.55
CA ASP A 594 16.59 10.52 26.14
C ASP A 594 16.49 11.98 26.57
N ASN A 595 17.42 12.41 27.44
CA ASN A 595 17.57 13.81 27.76
C ASN A 595 18.00 14.64 26.54
N GLN A 596 17.69 15.93 26.54
CA GLN A 596 17.94 16.84 25.41
C GLN A 596 19.40 16.83 24.95
N ARG A 597 20.37 16.83 25.89
CA ARG A 597 21.80 16.87 25.56
C ARG A 597 22.26 15.65 24.74
N THR A 598 21.89 14.45 25.20
CA THR A 598 22.18 13.19 24.46
C THR A 598 21.47 13.15 23.12
N ALA A 599 20.22 13.53 23.10
CA ALA A 599 19.40 13.58 21.88
C ALA A 599 19.98 14.51 20.81
N ASP A 600 20.40 15.73 21.21
CA ASP A 600 21.02 16.71 20.32
C ASP A 600 22.36 16.21 19.75
N ALA A 601 23.14 15.47 20.57
CA ALA A 601 24.42 14.89 20.12
C ALA A 601 24.18 13.86 19.02
N ILE A 602 23.25 12.93 19.23
CA ILE A 602 22.88 11.88 18.27
C ILE A 602 22.23 12.51 17.02
N GLY A 603 21.31 13.47 17.21
CA GLY A 603 20.65 14.17 16.12
C GLY A 603 21.62 14.89 15.17
N ARG A 604 22.65 15.55 15.72
CA ARG A 604 23.72 16.19 14.95
C ARG A 604 24.56 15.17 14.18
N GLN A 605 24.90 14.03 14.81
CA GLN A 605 25.66 12.96 14.14
C GLN A 605 24.86 12.29 13.04
N ALA A 606 23.57 12.05 13.26
CA ALA A 606 22.67 11.47 12.27
C ALA A 606 22.29 12.46 11.16
N GLY A 607 22.33 13.77 11.43
CA GLY A 607 22.03 14.85 10.49
C GLY A 607 20.53 15.12 10.33
N VAL A 608 19.71 14.87 11.36
CA VAL A 608 18.26 15.18 11.32
C VAL A 608 18.00 16.69 11.36
N ASP A 609 16.85 17.13 10.86
CA ASP A 609 16.47 18.54 10.84
C ASP A 609 16.03 19.03 12.22
N GLU A 610 15.34 18.17 12.99
CA GLU A 610 14.73 18.53 14.28
C GLU A 610 14.85 17.35 15.28
N VAL A 611 14.98 17.66 16.55
CA VAL A 611 15.09 16.67 17.64
C VAL A 611 14.05 16.99 18.71
N ILE A 612 13.21 16.03 19.04
CA ILE A 612 12.24 16.09 20.13
C ILE A 612 12.65 15.06 21.18
N ALA A 613 13.19 15.56 22.30
CA ALA A 613 13.73 14.76 23.39
C ALA A 613 12.75 14.63 24.57
N GLY A 614 13.02 13.68 25.47
CA GLY A 614 12.22 13.48 26.68
C GLY A 614 10.80 12.97 26.44
N VAL A 615 10.54 12.37 25.28
CA VAL A 615 9.21 11.87 24.91
C VAL A 615 9.04 10.45 25.46
N LEU A 616 8.17 10.31 26.45
CA LEU A 616 7.78 8.99 26.96
C LEU A 616 7.01 8.20 25.88
N PRO A 617 6.94 6.86 25.98
CA PRO A 617 6.23 6.03 24.98
C PRO A 617 4.80 6.51 24.70
N ASP A 618 4.03 6.83 25.74
CA ASP A 618 2.64 7.32 25.63
C ASP A 618 2.57 8.75 25.03
N GLY A 619 3.63 9.53 25.13
CA GLY A 619 3.72 10.89 24.56
C GLY A 619 4.02 10.93 23.06
N LYS A 620 4.57 9.86 22.49
CA LYS A 620 4.94 9.82 21.05
C LYS A 620 3.74 10.04 20.13
N GLU A 621 2.56 9.47 20.48
CA GLU A 621 1.31 9.69 19.72
C GLU A 621 0.91 11.17 19.68
N ALA A 622 1.02 11.88 20.80
CA ALA A 622 0.69 13.30 20.87
C ALA A 622 1.63 14.16 20.00
N VAL A 623 2.91 13.84 19.97
CA VAL A 623 3.88 14.49 19.07
C VAL A 623 3.55 14.26 17.60
N ILE A 624 3.20 13.02 17.21
CA ILE A 624 2.76 12.74 15.84
C ILE A 624 1.53 13.57 15.48
N ARG A 625 0.56 13.70 16.39
CA ARG A 625 -0.63 14.53 16.19
C ARG A 625 -0.29 16.01 15.96
N GLN A 626 0.68 16.54 16.69
CA GLN A 626 1.16 17.91 16.48
C GLN A 626 1.84 18.08 15.11
N LEU A 627 2.70 17.15 14.72
CA LEU A 627 3.38 17.18 13.44
C LEU A 627 2.38 17.08 12.26
N GLN A 628 1.28 16.34 12.42
CA GLN A 628 0.22 16.23 11.42
C GLN A 628 -0.49 17.56 11.11
N ALA A 629 -0.45 18.54 12.01
CA ALA A 629 -0.96 19.88 11.74
C ALA A 629 -0.14 20.61 10.65
N SER A 630 1.14 20.24 10.49
CA SER A 630 2.07 20.86 9.52
C SER A 630 2.22 20.09 8.21
N GLY A 631 1.79 18.84 8.16
CA GLY A 631 1.90 18.04 6.94
C GLY A 631 1.60 16.56 7.14
N LYS A 632 1.75 15.78 6.07
CA LYS A 632 1.58 14.33 6.12
C LYS A 632 2.79 13.67 6.76
N VAL A 633 2.55 12.95 7.87
CA VAL A 633 3.58 12.36 8.72
C VAL A 633 3.70 10.86 8.49
N ALA A 634 4.92 10.38 8.23
CA ALA A 634 5.27 8.97 8.39
C ALA A 634 6.05 8.79 9.70
N MET A 635 5.62 7.83 10.54
CA MET A 635 6.36 7.41 11.74
C MET A 635 7.13 6.13 11.42
N VAL A 636 8.41 6.09 11.78
CA VAL A 636 9.28 4.91 11.63
C VAL A 636 9.73 4.44 13.00
N GLY A 637 9.51 3.18 13.31
CA GLY A 637 9.89 2.56 14.58
C GLY A 637 10.05 1.05 14.46
N ASP A 638 10.64 0.42 15.46
CA ASP A 638 10.93 -1.03 15.49
C ASP A 638 10.20 -1.78 16.61
N GLY A 639 9.64 -1.08 17.59
CA GLY A 639 9.23 -1.63 18.86
C GLY A 639 7.74 -1.55 19.19
N ILE A 640 7.39 -2.29 20.25
CA ILE A 640 6.04 -2.27 20.88
C ILE A 640 5.69 -0.84 21.35
N ASN A 641 6.69 -0.10 21.84
CA ASN A 641 6.54 1.25 22.38
C ASN A 641 6.10 2.27 21.31
N ASP A 642 6.32 1.97 20.04
CA ASP A 642 5.99 2.85 18.93
C ASP A 642 4.62 2.57 18.30
N ALA A 643 3.98 1.45 18.65
CA ALA A 643 2.72 1.00 18.06
C ALA A 643 1.61 2.08 18.09
N PRO A 644 1.40 2.83 19.19
CA PRO A 644 0.42 3.94 19.19
C PRO A 644 0.78 5.05 18.21
N ALA A 645 2.06 5.41 18.11
CA ALA A 645 2.55 6.44 17.19
C ALA A 645 2.51 5.98 15.72
N LEU A 646 2.86 4.71 15.45
CA LEU A 646 2.75 4.09 14.13
C LEU A 646 1.30 4.09 13.63
N THR A 647 0.36 3.70 14.49
CA THR A 647 -1.08 3.69 14.17
C THR A 647 -1.63 5.11 13.96
N ARG A 648 -1.13 6.09 14.72
CA ARG A 648 -1.59 7.47 14.64
C ARG A 648 -1.11 8.20 13.40
N ALA A 649 0.08 7.91 12.91
CA ALA A 649 0.67 8.57 11.75
C ALA A 649 -0.19 8.39 10.48
N ASP A 650 0.00 9.26 9.47
CA ASP A 650 -0.63 9.05 8.16
C ASP A 650 -0.07 7.80 7.46
N THR A 651 1.15 7.39 7.84
CA THR A 651 1.78 6.14 7.43
C THR A 651 2.68 5.64 8.56
N GLY A 652 2.37 4.48 9.12
CA GLY A 652 3.26 3.77 10.04
C GLY A 652 4.23 2.89 9.27
N ILE A 653 5.53 2.95 9.57
CA ILE A 653 6.57 2.14 8.93
C ILE A 653 7.32 1.36 10.02
N ALA A 654 7.17 0.04 10.04
CA ALA A 654 7.95 -0.83 10.90
C ALA A 654 9.27 -1.21 10.22
N ILE A 655 10.38 -1.06 10.94
CA ILE A 655 11.73 -1.35 10.43
C ILE A 655 12.28 -2.63 11.05
N GLY A 656 12.89 -3.49 10.21
CA GLY A 656 13.38 -4.80 10.60
C GLY A 656 12.24 -5.81 10.77
N ALA A 657 12.57 -7.09 10.99
CA ALA A 657 11.59 -8.09 11.38
C ALA A 657 11.14 -7.84 12.84
N GLY A 658 10.61 -6.63 13.10
CA GLY A 658 10.22 -6.11 14.39
C GLY A 658 9.27 -7.04 15.15
N THR A 659 8.83 -6.59 16.32
CA THR A 659 7.84 -7.36 17.11
C THR A 659 6.54 -7.50 16.31
N ASP A 660 5.84 -8.61 16.48
CA ASP A 660 4.55 -8.86 15.84
C ASP A 660 3.58 -7.69 16.05
N VAL A 661 3.65 -7.02 17.21
CA VAL A 661 2.85 -5.82 17.54
C VAL A 661 3.19 -4.61 16.66
N ALA A 662 4.48 -4.34 16.39
CA ALA A 662 4.88 -3.25 15.51
C ALA A 662 4.50 -3.54 14.06
N ILE A 663 4.66 -4.80 13.63
CA ILE A 663 4.20 -5.25 12.32
C ILE A 663 2.69 -5.04 12.20
N ASP A 664 1.88 -5.39 13.21
CA ASP A 664 0.43 -5.21 13.16
C ASP A 664 0.00 -3.74 13.15
N ALA A 665 0.71 -2.88 13.84
CA ALA A 665 0.40 -1.44 13.93
C ALA A 665 0.81 -0.64 12.68
N ALA A 666 1.80 -1.11 11.91
CA ALA A 666 2.35 -0.38 10.78
C ALA A 666 1.55 -0.58 9.49
N ASP A 667 1.62 0.38 8.57
CA ASP A 667 1.11 0.34 7.20
C ASP A 667 2.11 -0.26 6.21
N VAL A 668 3.40 -0.07 6.50
CA VAL A 668 4.53 -0.55 5.70
C VAL A 668 5.47 -1.32 6.60
N VAL A 669 5.91 -2.48 6.15
CA VAL A 669 6.89 -3.31 6.86
C VAL A 669 8.15 -3.40 6.02
N LEU A 670 9.28 -3.00 6.58
CA LEU A 670 10.60 -3.15 6.00
C LEU A 670 11.25 -4.40 6.61
N MET A 671 11.51 -5.40 5.77
CA MET A 671 12.06 -6.69 6.22
C MET A 671 13.49 -6.57 6.73
N ASN A 672 14.24 -5.62 6.17
CA ASN A 672 15.60 -5.33 6.58
C ASN A 672 15.62 -4.27 7.69
N SER A 673 16.60 -4.38 8.59
CA SER A 673 16.79 -3.36 9.64
C SER A 673 17.64 -2.18 9.15
N ARG A 674 17.42 -1.71 7.90
CA ARG A 674 18.16 -0.60 7.30
C ARG A 674 17.29 0.62 7.12
N LEU A 675 17.79 1.78 7.59
CA LEU A 675 17.06 3.03 7.44
C LEU A 675 16.96 3.47 5.95
N SER A 676 17.91 3.05 5.11
CA SER A 676 17.91 3.30 3.65
C SER A 676 16.71 2.74 2.90
N ASP A 677 15.98 1.78 3.47
CA ASP A 677 14.77 1.24 2.89
C ASP A 677 13.57 2.20 3.05
N VAL A 678 13.62 3.15 4.00
CA VAL A 678 12.57 4.19 4.16
C VAL A 678 12.53 5.14 2.94
N PRO A 679 13.61 5.81 2.52
CA PRO A 679 13.59 6.60 1.29
C PRO A 679 13.28 5.74 0.06
N ALA A 680 13.69 4.47 0.01
CA ALA A 680 13.35 3.56 -1.08
C ALA A 680 11.83 3.28 -1.16
N ALA A 681 11.15 3.05 -0.02
CA ALA A 681 9.71 2.89 0.06
C ALA A 681 8.96 4.14 -0.43
N ILE A 682 9.39 5.32 -0.02
CA ILE A 682 8.78 6.59 -0.44
C ILE A 682 9.01 6.84 -1.94
N ARG A 683 10.20 6.53 -2.50
CA ARG A 683 10.48 6.64 -3.93
C ARG A 683 9.58 5.71 -4.74
N LEU A 684 9.48 4.45 -4.33
CA LEU A 684 8.60 3.48 -4.97
C LEU A 684 7.16 3.97 -5.00
N SER A 685 6.66 4.43 -3.88
CA SER A 685 5.32 4.95 -3.75
C SER A 685 5.09 6.19 -4.63
N ARG A 686 6.02 7.15 -4.65
CA ARG A 686 5.97 8.33 -5.54
C ARG A 686 6.01 7.93 -7.02
N ALA A 687 6.82 6.92 -7.38
CA ALA A 687 6.88 6.40 -8.74
C ALA A 687 5.57 5.72 -9.14
N ALA A 688 4.98 4.93 -8.24
CA ALA A 688 3.68 4.29 -8.46
C ALA A 688 2.56 5.34 -8.62
N LEU A 689 2.51 6.37 -7.78
CA LEU A 689 1.55 7.48 -7.90
C LEU A 689 1.69 8.23 -9.23
N ARG A 690 2.92 8.55 -9.63
CA ARG A 690 3.18 9.18 -10.95
C ARG A 690 2.67 8.29 -12.08
N ASN A 691 2.97 7.01 -12.02
CA ASN A 691 2.52 6.03 -13.01
C ASN A 691 0.98 5.95 -13.07
N ILE A 692 0.29 5.99 -11.91
CA ILE A 692 -1.18 6.05 -11.85
C ILE A 692 -1.70 7.31 -12.54
N HIS A 693 -1.13 8.48 -12.28
CA HIS A 693 -1.54 9.72 -12.94
C HIS A 693 -1.32 9.68 -14.46
N GLU A 694 -0.18 9.15 -14.90
CA GLU A 694 0.10 8.94 -16.34
C GLU A 694 -0.92 7.97 -16.96
N ASN A 695 -1.24 6.88 -16.28
CA ASN A 695 -2.24 5.91 -16.73
C ASN A 695 -3.64 6.53 -16.83
N LEU A 696 -4.05 7.33 -15.85
CA LEU A 696 -5.31 8.05 -15.88
C LEU A 696 -5.33 9.08 -17.01
N PHE A 697 -4.25 9.82 -17.23
CA PHE A 697 -4.12 10.72 -18.36
C PHE A 697 -4.33 10.00 -19.70
N TRP A 698 -3.65 8.88 -19.94
CA TRP A 698 -3.82 8.09 -21.15
C TRP A 698 -5.24 7.52 -21.27
N ALA A 699 -5.86 7.09 -20.16
CA ALA A 699 -7.23 6.57 -20.19
C ALA A 699 -8.27 7.63 -20.58
N PHE A 700 -8.04 8.91 -20.25
CA PHE A 700 -8.98 9.99 -20.53
C PHE A 700 -8.73 10.70 -21.86
N ILE A 701 -7.47 10.92 -22.27
CA ILE A 701 -7.14 11.75 -23.43
C ILE A 701 -7.74 11.20 -24.73
N TYR A 702 -7.78 9.87 -24.90
CA TYR A 702 -8.40 9.24 -26.06
C TYR A 702 -9.90 9.53 -26.15
N ASN A 703 -10.59 9.59 -25.03
CA ASN A 703 -12.04 9.90 -24.97
C ASN A 703 -12.29 11.39 -25.19
N ILE A 704 -11.47 12.27 -24.60
CA ILE A 704 -11.61 13.73 -24.73
C ILE A 704 -11.45 14.17 -26.20
N ILE A 705 -10.50 13.59 -26.92
CA ILE A 705 -10.30 13.88 -28.35
C ILE A 705 -11.26 13.10 -29.22
N GLY A 706 -11.51 11.84 -28.90
CA GLY A 706 -12.28 10.91 -29.72
C GLY A 706 -13.77 11.19 -29.76
N ILE A 707 -14.39 11.57 -28.63
CA ILE A 707 -15.85 11.82 -28.59
C ILE A 707 -16.26 12.98 -29.52
N PRO A 708 -15.65 14.18 -29.47
CA PRO A 708 -15.96 15.26 -30.42
C PRO A 708 -15.70 14.87 -31.87
N LEU A 709 -14.64 14.11 -32.13
CA LEU A 709 -14.32 13.64 -33.47
C LEU A 709 -15.39 12.64 -33.99
N ALA A 710 -15.78 11.69 -33.16
CA ALA A 710 -16.82 10.71 -33.45
C ALA A 710 -18.22 11.35 -33.64
N ALA A 711 -18.54 12.34 -32.80
CA ALA A 711 -19.77 13.12 -32.93
C ALA A 711 -19.84 13.95 -34.22
N GLY A 712 -18.71 14.10 -34.90
CA GLY A 712 -18.66 14.79 -36.20
C GLY A 712 -18.44 16.30 -36.13
N LEU A 713 -17.97 16.82 -34.98
CA LEU A 713 -17.67 18.25 -34.78
C LEU A 713 -16.64 18.77 -35.77
N PHE A 714 -15.73 17.91 -36.24
CA PHE A 714 -14.62 18.26 -37.14
C PHE A 714 -14.87 17.90 -38.62
N ILE A 715 -16.10 17.45 -38.98
CA ILE A 715 -16.48 17.16 -40.36
C ILE A 715 -16.32 18.38 -41.30
N PRO A 716 -16.62 19.64 -40.87
CA PRO A 716 -16.37 20.80 -41.70
C PRO A 716 -14.87 21.00 -42.10
N PHE A 717 -13.94 20.41 -41.33
CA PHE A 717 -12.53 20.40 -41.60
C PHE A 717 -12.03 19.15 -42.36
N GLY A 718 -12.95 18.30 -42.85
CA GLY A 718 -12.63 17.07 -43.58
C GLY A 718 -12.23 15.88 -42.66
N LEU A 719 -12.33 16.02 -41.35
CA LEU A 719 -11.96 14.95 -40.39
C LEU A 719 -13.21 14.17 -39.98
N THR A 720 -13.23 12.90 -40.36
CA THR A 720 -14.32 11.95 -39.99
C THR A 720 -13.72 10.75 -39.27
N LEU A 721 -14.38 10.27 -38.21
CA LEU A 721 -14.00 9.04 -37.51
C LEU A 721 -14.99 7.94 -37.86
N ASN A 722 -14.46 6.84 -38.39
CA ASN A 722 -15.23 5.59 -38.57
C ASN A 722 -15.23 4.81 -37.24
N PRO A 723 -16.33 4.13 -36.85
CA PRO A 723 -16.42 3.28 -35.65
C PRO A 723 -15.28 2.28 -35.52
N MET A 724 -14.75 1.75 -36.61
CA MET A 724 -13.62 0.82 -36.62
C MET A 724 -12.32 1.41 -36.02
N PHE A 725 -11.95 2.63 -36.44
CA PHE A 725 -10.78 3.32 -35.90
C PHE A 725 -10.98 3.69 -34.43
N GLY A 726 -12.21 3.99 -34.03
CA GLY A 726 -12.58 4.18 -32.62
C GLY A 726 -12.29 2.94 -31.78
N ALA A 727 -12.73 1.75 -32.23
CA ALA A 727 -12.48 0.48 -31.54
C ALA A 727 -10.98 0.12 -31.48
N ALA A 728 -10.23 0.39 -32.55
CA ALA A 728 -8.78 0.18 -32.59
C ALA A 728 -8.04 1.09 -31.58
N ALA A 729 -8.36 2.39 -31.56
CA ALA A 729 -7.79 3.37 -30.65
C ALA A 729 -8.02 2.99 -29.18
N MET A 730 -9.21 2.48 -28.85
CA MET A 730 -9.52 2.00 -27.51
C MET A 730 -8.71 0.77 -27.08
N SER A 731 -8.54 -0.21 -27.98
CA SER A 731 -7.69 -1.37 -27.72
C SER A 731 -6.25 -0.94 -27.45
N LEU A 732 -5.76 0.04 -28.19
CA LEU A 732 -4.42 0.63 -28.01
C LEU A 732 -4.31 1.39 -26.68
N SER A 733 -5.35 2.09 -26.24
CA SER A 733 -5.37 2.80 -24.94
C SER A 733 -5.13 1.82 -23.78
N SER A 734 -5.82 0.69 -23.75
CA SER A 734 -5.61 -0.34 -22.71
C SER A 734 -4.18 -0.90 -22.74
N PHE A 735 -3.62 -1.12 -23.93
CA PHE A 735 -2.23 -1.56 -24.09
C PHE A 735 -1.23 -0.52 -23.56
N CYS A 736 -1.43 0.76 -23.86
CA CYS A 736 -0.58 1.84 -23.35
C CYS A 736 -0.57 1.92 -21.83
N VAL A 737 -1.74 1.86 -21.19
CA VAL A 737 -1.88 1.89 -19.72
C VAL A 737 -1.11 0.74 -19.07
N VAL A 738 -1.30 -0.49 -19.57
CA VAL A 738 -0.62 -1.64 -18.98
C VAL A 738 0.89 -1.63 -19.24
N SER A 739 1.31 -1.26 -20.45
CA SER A 739 2.73 -1.14 -20.79
C SER A 739 3.43 -0.09 -19.92
N ASN A 740 2.75 1.04 -19.65
CA ASN A 740 3.25 2.06 -18.75
C ASN A 740 3.36 1.54 -17.30
N ALA A 741 2.36 0.80 -16.81
CA ALA A 741 2.42 0.22 -15.47
C ALA A 741 3.56 -0.81 -15.34
N LEU A 742 3.78 -1.65 -16.34
CA LEU A 742 4.88 -2.62 -16.35
C LEU A 742 6.27 -1.97 -16.38
N ARG A 743 6.37 -0.71 -16.83
CA ARG A 743 7.62 0.07 -16.78
C ARG A 743 8.15 0.26 -15.36
N LEU A 744 7.26 0.21 -14.34
CA LEU A 744 7.67 0.25 -12.93
C LEU A 744 8.62 -0.89 -12.54
N ASN A 745 8.57 -2.05 -13.20
CA ASN A 745 9.52 -3.15 -12.95
C ASN A 745 10.98 -2.80 -13.30
N LEU A 746 11.20 -1.74 -14.08
CA LEU A 746 12.53 -1.25 -14.46
C LEU A 746 12.99 -0.10 -13.55
N PHE A 747 12.20 0.24 -12.53
CA PHE A 747 12.51 1.34 -11.62
C PHE A 747 13.52 0.90 -10.57
N ASP A 748 14.62 1.65 -10.45
CA ASP A 748 15.63 1.45 -9.43
C ASP A 748 15.27 2.24 -8.16
N LEU A 749 14.98 1.51 -7.07
CA LEU A 749 14.53 2.06 -5.77
C LEU A 749 15.61 2.86 -5.05
N HIS A 750 16.88 2.48 -5.26
CA HIS A 750 18.01 3.07 -4.56
C HIS A 750 18.66 4.24 -5.33
N SER A 751 18.23 4.50 -6.56
CA SER A 751 18.74 5.60 -7.38
C SER A 751 18.19 6.96 -6.91
N THR A 752 19.09 7.87 -6.55
CA THR A 752 18.79 9.24 -6.12
C THR A 752 18.59 10.22 -7.29
N LYS A 753 18.76 9.78 -8.54
CA LYS A 753 18.77 10.64 -9.73
C LYS A 753 17.47 11.43 -9.97
N HIS A 754 16.36 10.97 -9.40
CA HIS A 754 15.03 11.58 -9.56
C HIS A 754 14.51 12.27 -8.30
N ASP A 755 15.35 12.40 -7.27
CA ASP A 755 14.99 13.12 -6.06
C ASP A 755 14.99 14.63 -6.35
N HIS A 756 13.81 15.21 -6.41
CA HIS A 756 13.65 16.65 -6.60
C HIS A 756 13.34 17.31 -5.25
N LYS A 757 14.17 18.25 -4.85
CA LYS A 757 13.98 19.04 -3.65
C LYS A 757 12.70 19.88 -3.80
N LYS A 758 11.59 19.43 -3.21
CA LYS A 758 10.41 20.30 -2.96
C LYS A 758 10.72 21.12 -1.71
N ALA A 759 10.15 22.33 -1.60
CA ALA A 759 10.27 23.11 -0.38
C ALA A 759 9.79 22.25 0.81
N SER A 760 10.67 22.07 1.81
CA SER A 760 10.29 21.44 3.08
C SER A 760 9.21 22.28 3.76
N PRO A 761 8.26 21.68 4.50
CA PRO A 761 7.40 22.42 5.43
C PRO A 761 8.28 23.22 6.38
N ALA A 762 7.84 24.42 6.76
CA ALA A 762 8.56 25.21 7.74
C ALA A 762 8.72 24.41 9.05
N ALA A 763 9.92 24.42 9.62
CA ALA A 763 10.21 23.75 10.88
C ALA A 763 9.22 24.20 11.96
N VAL A 764 8.58 23.23 12.60
CA VAL A 764 7.63 23.47 13.70
C VAL A 764 8.37 23.19 14.98
N SER A 765 8.67 24.22 15.75
CA SER A 765 9.20 24.03 17.10
C SER A 765 8.08 23.45 18.00
N ALA A 766 7.99 22.13 18.05
CA ALA A 766 7.16 21.44 19.01
C ALA A 766 7.86 21.45 20.37
N GLN A 767 7.45 22.33 21.26
CA GLN A 767 7.87 22.27 22.68
C GLN A 767 7.16 21.09 23.35
N PRO A 768 7.87 20.28 24.15
CA PRO A 768 7.23 19.23 24.93
C PRO A 768 6.26 19.87 25.92
N ALA A 769 5.05 19.29 26.03
CA ALA A 769 4.06 19.71 27.01
C ALA A 769 4.65 19.60 28.41
N ALA A 770 4.97 20.72 29.04
CA ALA A 770 5.43 20.77 30.39
C ALA A 770 4.27 20.39 31.34
N GLU A 771 4.43 19.29 32.08
CA GLU A 771 3.58 18.99 33.23
C GLU A 771 3.73 20.08 34.27
N ASN A 772 2.67 20.84 34.49
CA ASN A 772 2.55 21.75 35.62
C ASN A 772 2.30 20.94 36.88
N ASN A 773 3.30 20.84 37.72
CA ASN A 773 3.13 20.61 39.17
C ASN A 773 4.18 21.39 39.93
N THR A 774 3.86 22.53 40.51
CA THR A 774 3.89 22.86 41.93
C THR A 774 3.74 24.36 42.14
N PRO A 775 3.05 24.81 43.19
CA PRO A 775 2.87 26.22 43.46
C PRO A 775 3.99 26.79 44.33
N SER A 776 4.51 27.95 44.02
CA SER A 776 5.11 28.82 45.04
C SER A 776 4.96 30.28 44.67
N ASP A 777 4.34 30.99 45.58
CA ASP A 777 4.23 32.43 45.66
C ASP A 777 5.53 33.20 45.41
N THR A 778 5.48 34.27 44.65
CA THR A 778 5.94 35.64 45.09
C THR A 778 5.76 36.66 43.94
N GLU A 779 4.98 37.66 44.23
CA GLU A 779 5.03 39.07 43.83
C GLU A 779 5.47 39.56 42.44
N ALA A 780 4.53 40.26 41.80
CA ALA A 780 4.63 41.13 40.63
C ALA A 780 5.64 42.29 40.77
N PRO A 781 6.06 42.98 39.68
CA PRO A 781 5.21 44.06 39.16
C PRO A 781 5.19 44.26 37.62
N ASP A 782 4.05 44.82 37.24
CA ASP A 782 3.76 45.77 36.16
C ASP A 782 4.11 45.49 34.66
N GLY A 783 3.06 45.36 33.86
CA GLY A 783 2.86 46.25 32.74
C GLY A 783 2.90 45.59 31.31
N LYS A 784 1.84 44.96 30.85
CA LYS A 784 1.13 45.25 29.59
C LYS A 784 0.01 44.22 29.38
N MET A 785 -1.20 44.72 29.17
CA MET A 785 -2.37 43.92 28.75
C MET A 785 -2.10 43.22 27.43
N GLU A 786 -2.11 41.89 27.43
CA GLU A 786 -2.42 41.08 26.30
C GLU A 786 -3.79 40.42 26.58
N ASP A 787 -4.74 40.62 25.68
CA ASP A 787 -6.08 40.06 25.70
C ASP A 787 -6.03 38.53 25.78
N ASN A 788 -6.39 37.99 26.94
CA ASN A 788 -6.58 36.57 27.13
C ASN A 788 -7.94 36.19 26.53
N PRO A 789 -8.02 35.33 25.49
CA PRO A 789 -9.30 34.99 24.88
C PRO A 789 -10.19 34.27 25.88
N MET A 790 -11.42 34.80 26.04
CA MET A 790 -12.41 34.27 26.96
C MET A 790 -12.86 32.87 26.45
N LYS A 791 -12.82 31.86 27.32
CA LYS A 791 -13.26 30.50 26.97
C LYS A 791 -14.50 30.14 27.78
N LYS A 792 -15.53 29.55 27.11
CA LYS A 792 -16.71 28.97 27.74
C LYS A 792 -16.84 27.50 27.38
N THR A 793 -17.26 26.69 28.36
CA THR A 793 -17.47 25.25 28.16
C THR A 793 -18.94 24.91 28.27
N LEU A 794 -19.52 24.34 27.22
CA LEU A 794 -20.90 23.89 27.18
C LEU A 794 -20.98 22.38 27.43
N ASN A 795 -21.84 21.95 28.35
CA ASN A 795 -22.19 20.53 28.54
C ASN A 795 -23.37 20.18 27.63
N ILE A 796 -23.24 19.20 26.78
CA ILE A 796 -24.19 18.86 25.70
C ILE A 796 -24.59 17.39 25.77
N GLU A 797 -25.89 17.15 25.91
CA GLU A 797 -26.47 15.79 25.82
C GLU A 797 -26.93 15.53 24.39
N GLY A 798 -26.75 14.24 23.96
CA GLY A 798 -27.24 13.76 22.66
C GLY A 798 -26.19 13.63 21.57
N MET A 799 -24.93 14.03 21.81
CA MET A 799 -23.83 13.77 20.87
C MET A 799 -23.38 12.30 20.98
N MET A 800 -23.49 11.51 19.91
CA MET A 800 -23.18 10.07 19.92
C MET A 800 -22.02 9.69 18.99
N CYS A 801 -21.50 10.61 18.18
CA CYS A 801 -20.42 10.29 17.22
C CYS A 801 -19.74 11.58 16.68
N CYS A 802 -18.62 11.40 15.98
CA CYS A 802 -17.82 12.48 15.38
C CYS A 802 -18.62 13.38 14.39
N HIS A 803 -19.70 12.89 13.78
CA HIS A 803 -20.59 13.71 12.95
C HIS A 803 -21.41 14.68 13.78
N CYS A 804 -21.79 14.28 15.00
CA CYS A 804 -22.46 15.16 15.96
C CYS A 804 -21.52 16.27 16.42
N GLU A 805 -20.25 15.96 16.70
CA GLU A 805 -19.20 16.95 17.04
C GLU A 805 -19.05 17.99 15.93
N ALA A 806 -18.89 17.53 14.68
CA ALA A 806 -18.73 18.42 13.54
C ALA A 806 -19.95 19.35 13.33
N ARG A 807 -21.16 18.87 13.64
CA ARG A 807 -22.39 19.65 13.53
C ARG A 807 -22.47 20.69 14.63
N VAL A 808 -22.17 20.32 15.88
CA VAL A 808 -22.15 21.25 17.03
C VAL A 808 -21.03 22.28 16.85
N LYS A 809 -19.83 21.88 16.47
CA LYS A 809 -18.70 22.75 16.17
C LYS A 809 -19.10 23.82 15.13
N LYS A 810 -19.65 23.38 14.01
CA LYS A 810 -20.06 24.29 12.92
C LYS A 810 -21.16 25.26 13.35
N ALA A 811 -22.08 24.83 14.20
CA ALA A 811 -23.16 25.70 14.71
C ALA A 811 -22.61 26.76 15.66
N LEU A 812 -21.66 26.40 16.53
CA LEU A 812 -21.04 27.35 17.46
C LEU A 812 -20.09 28.34 16.74
N GLU A 813 -19.30 27.86 15.76
CA GLU A 813 -18.43 28.72 14.94
C GLU A 813 -19.21 29.68 14.01
N ALA A 814 -20.48 29.44 13.77
CA ALA A 814 -21.35 30.34 13.02
C ALA A 814 -21.88 31.51 13.89
N VAL A 815 -21.68 31.50 15.20
CA VAL A 815 -22.10 32.56 16.10
C VAL A 815 -21.09 33.71 16.05
N PRO A 816 -21.52 34.94 15.75
CA PRO A 816 -20.63 36.10 15.79
C PRO A 816 -20.00 36.26 17.18
N GLY A 817 -18.67 36.45 17.22
CA GLY A 817 -17.91 36.54 18.47
C GLY A 817 -17.25 35.22 18.91
N VAL A 818 -17.51 34.12 18.23
CA VAL A 818 -16.81 32.82 18.41
C VAL A 818 -15.66 32.72 17.42
N SER A 819 -14.43 32.56 17.93
CA SER A 819 -13.24 32.35 17.07
C SER A 819 -12.97 30.87 16.77
N GLU A 820 -13.27 30.00 17.75
CA GLU A 820 -13.05 28.58 17.61
C GLU A 820 -13.98 27.79 18.54
N ALA A 821 -14.46 26.62 18.09
CA ALA A 821 -15.22 25.70 18.93
C ALA A 821 -14.65 24.26 18.77
N VAL A 822 -14.47 23.56 19.90
CA VAL A 822 -14.03 22.18 19.96
C VAL A 822 -15.08 21.36 20.70
N ALA A 823 -15.75 20.43 20.01
CA ALA A 823 -16.79 19.57 20.59
C ALA A 823 -16.27 18.13 20.75
N SER A 824 -16.61 17.47 21.86
CA SER A 824 -16.25 16.09 22.18
C SER A 824 -17.50 15.30 22.54
N HIS A 825 -17.83 14.25 21.78
CA HIS A 825 -18.96 13.37 22.06
C HIS A 825 -18.65 12.39 23.20
N THR A 826 -17.35 12.09 23.44
CA THR A 826 -16.91 11.24 24.54
C THR A 826 -17.06 11.91 25.90
N ASP A 827 -16.80 13.22 25.96
CA ASP A 827 -16.89 14.01 27.19
C ASP A 827 -18.26 14.71 27.34
N GLY A 828 -19.07 14.70 26.29
CA GLY A 828 -20.35 15.39 26.26
C GLY A 828 -20.21 16.92 26.33
N THR A 829 -19.08 17.49 25.88
CA THR A 829 -18.77 18.92 26.05
C THR A 829 -18.40 19.60 24.73
N ALA A 830 -18.57 20.92 24.69
CA ALA A 830 -17.98 21.79 23.68
C ALA A 830 -17.32 23.00 24.32
N VAL A 831 -16.05 23.24 24.00
CA VAL A 831 -15.28 24.41 24.47
C VAL A 831 -15.29 25.47 23.37
N VAL A 832 -15.67 26.66 23.70
CA VAL A 832 -15.77 27.81 22.77
C VAL A 832 -14.79 28.87 23.17
N THR A 833 -13.98 29.33 22.23
CA THR A 833 -13.07 30.46 22.39
C THR A 833 -13.73 31.73 21.80
N LEU A 834 -13.85 32.78 22.59
CA LEU A 834 -14.60 33.99 22.23
C LEU A 834 -13.63 35.14 21.97
N THR A 835 -13.91 35.94 20.94
CA THR A 835 -13.23 37.21 20.64
C THR A 835 -13.93 38.41 21.30
N GLU A 836 -15.18 38.24 21.69
CA GLU A 836 -16.01 39.22 22.42
C GLU A 836 -17.00 38.47 23.33
N ASP A 837 -17.54 39.11 24.35
CA ASP A 837 -18.47 38.42 25.26
C ASP A 837 -19.78 38.07 24.58
N VAL A 838 -20.01 36.80 24.35
CA VAL A 838 -21.23 36.22 23.75
C VAL A 838 -22.12 35.70 24.88
N ALA A 839 -23.40 36.11 24.90
CA ALA A 839 -24.36 35.67 25.89
C ALA A 839 -24.62 34.17 25.82
N ASP A 840 -24.71 33.51 26.97
CA ASP A 840 -24.87 32.05 27.10
C ASP A 840 -26.09 31.50 26.34
N ASP A 841 -27.19 32.29 26.34
CA ASP A 841 -28.40 31.92 25.60
C ASP A 841 -28.20 31.86 24.09
N VAL A 842 -27.27 32.63 23.52
CA VAL A 842 -26.97 32.61 22.09
C VAL A 842 -26.23 31.32 21.72
N LEU A 843 -25.23 30.98 22.53
CA LEU A 843 -24.46 29.70 22.35
C LEU A 843 -25.37 28.50 22.55
N LYS A 844 -26.22 28.50 23.57
CA LYS A 844 -27.21 27.48 23.85
C LYS A 844 -28.18 27.29 22.70
N ASN A 845 -28.79 28.35 22.21
CA ASN A 845 -29.74 28.29 21.09
C ASN A 845 -29.10 27.80 19.80
N ALA A 846 -27.82 28.11 19.55
CA ALA A 846 -27.09 27.61 18.37
C ALA A 846 -26.92 26.08 18.39
N VAL A 847 -26.67 25.48 19.55
CA VAL A 847 -26.55 24.03 19.72
C VAL A 847 -27.93 23.37 19.73
N GLU A 848 -28.93 23.94 20.42
CA GLU A 848 -30.29 23.38 20.50
C GLU A 848 -31.02 23.42 19.14
N ALA A 849 -30.70 24.37 18.28
CA ALA A 849 -31.18 24.40 16.89
C ALA A 849 -30.68 23.22 16.02
N GLN A 850 -29.72 22.44 16.50
CA GLN A 850 -29.20 21.23 15.84
C GLN A 850 -29.72 19.94 16.50
N ASP A 851 -30.79 20.00 17.29
CA ASP A 851 -31.45 18.90 18.01
C ASP A 851 -30.58 18.29 19.13
N TYR A 852 -29.64 19.04 19.71
CA TYR A 852 -28.89 18.67 20.91
C TYR A 852 -29.35 19.50 22.10
N LYS A 853 -29.17 18.99 23.34
CA LYS A 853 -29.59 19.65 24.57
C LYS A 853 -28.39 20.18 25.35
N VAL A 854 -28.35 21.48 25.65
CA VAL A 854 -27.29 22.05 26.52
C VAL A 854 -27.77 22.00 27.96
N THR A 855 -26.99 21.31 28.81
CA THR A 855 -27.32 21.09 30.23
C THR A 855 -26.64 22.12 31.17
N GLY A 856 -25.56 22.75 30.70
CA GLY A 856 -24.87 23.81 31.47
C GLY A 856 -23.80 24.50 30.63
N ILE A 857 -23.46 25.73 31.01
CA ILE A 857 -22.37 26.53 30.41
C ILE A 857 -21.52 27.08 31.55
N GLN A 858 -20.21 26.90 31.48
CA GLN A 858 -19.22 27.30 32.47
C GLN A 858 -18.18 28.22 31.85
#